data_a962a6c559bda9da4258867e1cf98bc2
#
_entry.id   a962a6c559bda9da4258867e1cf98bc2
#
_cell.length_a   1.000
_cell.length_b   1.000
_cell.length_c   1.000
_cell.angle_alpha   90.00
_cell.angle_beta   90.00
_cell.angle_gamma   90.00
#
_symmetry.space_group_name_H-M   'P 1'
#
loop_
_entity.id
_entity.type
_entity.pdbx_description
1 polymer ?
#
loop_
_entity_poly.entity_id
_entity_poly.type
_entity_poly.pdbx_seq_one_letter_code
_entity_poly.pdbx_strand_id
1 'polypeptide(L)'
;MTATIDHHDLAATEPLLLPERPARIGPTSRRLLARLVVGLAVWFAVGSVLIAVGSTAWRAFGTSMIFPGAGFLYVAWPVLTLVTLVAVVIALVLWWGVSAHFAIPLVWLASAAGAALLADGPRLVVDRGTTWGWVVPLAYAGAVATLGWMVWRIESAYRRKAAKVPELNEYLRSATLPAPITSRRAPDEMDAELLRWCYDFAFQPEDGLDGLDWGEQFHGGTQLRYQMNSLTWAMSLYAANHLPNAPGHITRALETMVRKHTDLRVWKYWHALNLIGNFDPNPDPIRRDNIMFSAFLGDVINCVEAATGTEVFDQPGSLEFVWSDGRTFSYDHHTLTEAVRRNFERSSLGFFPCEPGWSFTVCNVMGAQALYGHDVVHGTDTWEQVRERWQHTLDHEYLTPDGSYAHIRSNHIGVSWDTGEVPGGHYFANGTHRFADILPAHARRAKALELRGAAPKMGALSSMVHDGRLDLDLPPELERHRTRTSKLLPWVKIIGGARLVGDERLVDAAIRSSAEKCATGERWPNRPLDASASGLGSYMIVRWSAPLDLAGLAMRGFVDPVGPVLADTAWDDVLVTEAVSPDGDSLRLALQPRIDDAAVRITLWFGQLRPGVAYTLAGTGEAHSFVAGDDGAAAVELTVDRTLVLVLAEAVAP
;
A
#
# COMPACT_ATOMS: atom_id res chain seq x y z
N MET A 1 -24.69 13.74 -18.67
CA MET A 1 -23.76 13.61 -19.82
C MET A 1 -22.63 12.71 -19.31
N THR A 2 -22.80 11.41 -19.42
CA THR A 2 -21.82 10.39 -19.00
C THR A 2 -20.64 10.48 -19.97
N ALA A 3 -19.58 11.16 -19.57
CA ALA A 3 -18.30 11.01 -20.23
C ALA A 3 -17.83 9.59 -19.94
N THR A 4 -18.06 8.70 -20.88
CA THR A 4 -17.32 7.44 -20.99
C THR A 4 -15.86 7.88 -21.09
N ILE A 5 -15.13 7.78 -19.98
CA ILE A 5 -13.67 7.92 -20.00
C ILE A 5 -13.21 6.71 -20.83
N ASP A 6 -12.86 6.98 -22.08
CA ASP A 6 -12.14 6.02 -22.90
C ASP A 6 -10.94 5.57 -22.06
N HIS A 7 -10.95 4.32 -21.62
CA HIS A 7 -9.81 3.71 -20.94
C HIS A 7 -8.60 3.91 -21.87
N HIS A 8 -7.69 4.80 -21.51
CA HIS A 8 -6.49 5.05 -22.28
C HIS A 8 -5.82 3.70 -22.53
N ASP A 9 -5.91 3.22 -23.75
CA ASP A 9 -5.28 1.97 -24.18
C ASP A 9 -3.76 2.10 -23.98
N LEU A 10 -3.26 1.54 -22.89
CA LEU A 10 -1.84 1.56 -22.57
C LEU A 10 -1.01 0.95 -23.72
N ALA A 11 -1.60 0.06 -24.50
CA ALA A 11 -0.93 -0.53 -25.67
C ALA A 11 -0.71 0.51 -26.77
N ALA A 12 -1.62 1.46 -26.96
CA ALA A 12 -1.50 2.53 -27.96
C ALA A 12 -0.62 3.70 -27.50
N THR A 13 -0.30 3.78 -26.20
CA THR A 13 0.55 4.84 -25.65
C THR A 13 1.99 4.69 -26.12
N GLU A 14 2.63 5.77 -26.59
CA GLU A 14 4.04 5.74 -26.97
C GLU A 14 4.95 5.31 -25.81
N PRO A 15 6.00 4.49 -26.06
CA PRO A 15 6.88 4.03 -24.99
C PRO A 15 7.72 5.17 -24.42
N LEU A 16 7.60 5.40 -23.10
CA LEU A 16 8.44 6.33 -22.37
C LEU A 16 9.81 5.70 -22.13
N LEU A 17 10.82 6.14 -22.90
CA LEU A 17 12.18 5.62 -22.81
C LEU A 17 12.90 6.13 -21.56
N LEU A 18 13.90 5.37 -21.13
CA LEU A 18 14.81 5.79 -20.08
C LEU A 18 15.79 6.82 -20.60
N PRO A 19 16.16 7.83 -19.82
CA PRO A 19 17.18 8.80 -20.22
C PRO A 19 18.51 8.11 -20.53
N GLU A 20 19.12 8.37 -21.69
CA GLU A 20 20.43 7.81 -22.05
C GLU A 20 21.53 8.17 -21.03
N ARG A 21 21.40 9.35 -20.43
CA ARG A 21 22.27 9.82 -19.35
C ARG A 21 21.43 10.18 -18.14
N PRO A 22 21.00 9.19 -17.37
CA PRO A 22 20.16 9.42 -16.22
C PRO A 22 20.90 10.28 -15.19
N ALA A 23 20.19 11.21 -14.57
CA ALA A 23 20.74 12.00 -13.49
C ALA A 23 21.06 11.10 -12.28
N ARG A 24 22.22 11.30 -11.66
CA ARG A 24 22.62 10.53 -10.46
C ARG A 24 21.78 10.90 -9.25
N ILE A 25 21.45 12.17 -9.13
CA ILE A 25 20.73 12.76 -8.02
C ILE A 25 19.87 13.89 -8.57
N GLY A 26 18.61 13.94 -8.19
CA GLY A 26 17.70 14.98 -8.59
C GLY A 26 18.08 16.37 -8.03
N PRO A 27 17.51 17.45 -8.56
CA PRO A 27 17.92 18.82 -8.21
C PRO A 27 17.65 19.15 -6.74
N THR A 28 16.54 18.71 -6.17
CA THR A 28 16.19 18.95 -4.75
C THR A 28 17.10 18.14 -3.83
N SER A 29 17.28 16.86 -4.12
CA SER A 29 18.19 15.99 -3.37
C SER A 29 19.64 16.51 -3.42
N ARG A 30 20.06 17.06 -4.55
CA ARG A 30 21.40 17.68 -4.70
C ARG A 30 21.57 18.87 -3.75
N ARG A 31 20.55 19.72 -3.62
CA ARG A 31 20.56 20.84 -2.68
C ARG A 31 20.63 20.37 -1.22
N LEU A 32 19.83 19.36 -0.86
CA LEU A 32 19.84 18.78 0.49
C LEU A 32 21.19 18.14 0.81
N LEU A 33 21.73 17.35 -0.11
CA LEU A 33 23.04 16.72 0.05
C LEU A 33 24.18 17.77 0.13
N ALA A 34 24.12 18.83 -0.68
CA ALA A 34 25.09 19.92 -0.58
C ALA A 34 25.08 20.59 0.80
N ARG A 35 23.90 20.83 1.37
CA ARG A 35 23.77 21.34 2.76
C ARG A 35 24.36 20.37 3.78
N LEU A 36 24.11 19.08 3.63
CA LEU A 36 24.69 18.05 4.49
C LEU A 36 26.24 18.06 4.39
N VAL A 37 26.79 18.08 3.16
CA VAL A 37 28.25 18.12 2.93
C VAL A 37 28.87 19.36 3.53
N VAL A 38 28.26 20.54 3.35
CA VAL A 38 28.75 21.80 3.97
C VAL A 38 28.66 21.68 5.49
N GLY A 39 27.56 21.18 6.05
CA GLY A 39 27.42 20.96 7.49
C GLY A 39 28.50 20.03 8.06
N LEU A 40 28.76 18.92 7.39
CA LEU A 40 29.82 17.97 7.78
C LEU A 40 31.21 18.60 7.63
N ALA A 41 31.47 19.38 6.57
CA ALA A 41 32.74 20.08 6.39
C ALA A 41 33.01 21.07 7.52
N VAL A 42 32.00 21.87 7.91
CA VAL A 42 32.10 22.78 9.07
C VAL A 42 32.33 21.98 10.36
N TRP A 43 31.58 20.89 10.56
CA TRP A 43 31.75 20.01 11.71
C TRP A 43 33.18 19.46 11.83
N PHE A 44 33.72 18.91 10.74
CA PHE A 44 35.09 18.41 10.70
C PHE A 44 36.14 19.53 10.87
N ALA A 45 35.91 20.70 10.29
CA ALA A 45 36.79 21.85 10.47
C ALA A 45 36.87 22.30 11.93
N VAL A 46 35.72 22.41 12.61
CA VAL A 46 35.65 22.73 14.05
C VAL A 46 36.38 21.66 14.86
N GLY A 47 36.11 20.39 14.62
CA GLY A 47 36.82 19.28 15.28
C GLY A 47 38.33 19.34 15.09
N SER A 48 38.80 19.64 13.87
CA SER A 48 40.22 19.77 13.54
C SER A 48 40.90 20.95 14.26
N VAL A 49 40.22 22.09 14.33
CA VAL A 49 40.70 23.26 15.09
C VAL A 49 40.86 22.93 16.58
N LEU A 50 39.84 22.27 17.17
CA LEU A 50 39.88 21.86 18.58
C LEU A 50 41.00 20.86 18.87
N ILE A 51 41.34 19.98 17.94
CA ILE A 51 42.48 19.07 18.03
C ILE A 51 43.80 19.85 17.98
N ALA A 52 43.93 20.84 17.08
CA ALA A 52 45.16 21.53 16.82
C ALA A 52 45.54 22.52 17.96
N VAL A 53 44.59 23.33 18.43
CA VAL A 53 44.84 24.42 19.35
C VAL A 53 44.30 24.23 20.77
N GLY A 54 43.52 23.17 20.97
CA GLY A 54 42.81 22.92 22.23
C GLY A 54 43.68 22.33 23.34
N SER A 55 43.19 22.47 24.58
CA SER A 55 43.65 21.69 25.74
C SER A 55 43.36 20.19 25.52
N THR A 56 43.83 19.34 26.42
CA THR A 56 43.54 17.89 26.35
C THR A 56 42.05 17.60 26.23
N ALA A 57 41.21 18.29 27.00
CA ALA A 57 39.75 18.14 26.94
C ALA A 57 39.21 18.55 25.56
N TRP A 58 39.63 19.68 25.01
CA TRP A 58 39.19 20.10 23.68
C TRP A 58 39.72 19.21 22.56
N ARG A 59 40.91 18.61 22.71
CA ARG A 59 41.44 17.60 21.77
C ARG A 59 40.62 16.34 21.80
N ALA A 60 40.24 15.85 22.98
CA ALA A 60 39.35 14.69 23.12
C ALA A 60 37.99 14.95 22.50
N PHE A 61 37.40 16.13 22.75
CA PHE A 61 36.16 16.58 22.13
C PHE A 61 36.25 16.59 20.60
N GLY A 62 37.27 17.28 20.06
CA GLY A 62 37.50 17.39 18.62
C GLY A 62 37.72 16.03 17.95
N THR A 63 38.47 15.11 18.60
CA THR A 63 38.69 13.76 18.09
C THR A 63 37.38 12.96 17.99
N SER A 64 36.47 13.09 18.98
CA SER A 64 35.12 12.52 18.89
C SER A 64 34.27 13.20 17.81
N MET A 65 34.46 14.48 17.51
CA MET A 65 33.78 15.12 16.38
C MET A 65 34.21 14.54 15.03
N ILE A 66 35.48 14.13 14.88
CA ILE A 66 35.94 13.49 13.64
C ILE A 66 35.35 12.08 13.48
N PHE A 67 35.37 11.30 14.57
CA PHE A 67 34.77 9.95 14.54
C PHE A 67 34.08 9.67 15.88
N PRO A 68 32.79 9.21 15.87
CA PRO A 68 32.02 9.00 17.10
C PRO A 68 32.74 8.12 18.11
N GLY A 69 32.94 8.65 19.31
CA GLY A 69 33.61 7.94 20.40
C GLY A 69 35.12 7.86 20.34
N ALA A 70 35.79 8.39 19.27
CA ALA A 70 37.26 8.34 19.17
C ALA A 70 37.96 9.14 20.27
N GLY A 71 37.34 10.18 20.81
CA GLY A 71 37.83 10.91 21.97
C GLY A 71 37.99 10.07 23.23
N PHE A 72 37.15 9.02 23.41
CA PHE A 72 37.32 8.07 24.52
C PHE A 72 38.58 7.21 24.35
N LEU A 73 38.95 6.86 23.11
CA LEU A 73 40.24 6.22 22.85
C LEU A 73 41.38 7.18 23.20
N TYR A 74 41.24 8.47 22.85
CA TYR A 74 42.25 9.52 23.14
C TYR A 74 42.48 9.67 24.64
N VAL A 75 41.47 9.46 25.49
CA VAL A 75 41.56 9.55 26.94
C VAL A 75 41.64 8.18 27.65
N ALA A 76 42.01 7.11 26.92
CA ALA A 76 42.25 5.74 27.44
C ALA A 76 41.02 5.04 28.01
N TRP A 77 39.82 5.29 27.42
CA TRP A 77 38.59 4.62 27.79
C TRP A 77 37.96 3.85 26.59
N PRO A 78 38.63 2.79 26.06
CA PRO A 78 38.20 2.11 24.83
C PRO A 78 36.79 1.47 24.92
N VAL A 79 36.36 1.07 26.13
CA VAL A 79 35.00 0.52 26.34
C VAL A 79 33.92 1.56 25.99
N LEU A 80 34.14 2.84 26.33
CA LEU A 80 33.17 3.91 26.01
C LEU A 80 33.11 4.20 24.51
N THR A 81 34.18 3.94 23.76
CA THR A 81 34.15 4.00 22.30
C THR A 81 33.20 2.93 21.75
N LEU A 82 33.32 1.69 22.24
CA LEU A 82 32.41 0.61 21.83
C LEU A 82 30.95 0.94 22.20
N VAL A 83 30.70 1.43 23.40
CA VAL A 83 29.36 1.89 23.83
C VAL A 83 28.84 2.97 22.91
N THR A 84 29.69 3.93 22.50
CA THR A 84 29.28 4.98 21.54
C THR A 84 28.91 4.39 20.19
N LEU A 85 29.68 3.46 19.65
CA LEU A 85 29.37 2.82 18.36
C LEU A 85 28.03 2.06 18.41
N VAL A 86 27.78 1.34 19.50
CA VAL A 86 26.47 0.70 19.73
C VAL A 86 25.36 1.73 19.81
N ALA A 87 25.58 2.85 20.52
CA ALA A 87 24.60 3.92 20.62
C ALA A 87 24.33 4.59 19.27
N VAL A 88 25.34 4.73 18.39
CA VAL A 88 25.15 5.22 17.01
C VAL A 88 24.28 4.24 16.20
N VAL A 89 24.50 2.94 16.33
CA VAL A 89 23.65 1.93 15.66
C VAL A 89 22.21 2.05 16.17
N ILE A 90 22.02 2.18 17.47
CA ILE A 90 20.68 2.39 18.07
C ILE A 90 20.08 3.69 17.54
N ALA A 91 20.83 4.79 17.47
CA ALA A 91 20.35 6.06 16.92
C ALA A 91 19.94 5.96 15.44
N LEU A 92 20.66 5.17 14.63
CA LEU A 92 20.28 4.88 13.25
C LEU A 92 18.96 4.09 13.18
N VAL A 93 18.80 3.10 14.05
CA VAL A 93 17.54 2.32 14.16
C VAL A 93 16.39 3.23 14.60
N LEU A 94 16.60 4.10 15.57
CA LEU A 94 15.60 5.08 16.02
C LEU A 94 15.26 6.10 14.92
N TRP A 95 16.26 6.55 14.16
CA TRP A 95 16.00 7.42 13.02
C TRP A 95 15.14 6.71 11.96
N TRP A 96 15.47 5.46 11.65
CA TRP A 96 14.71 4.66 10.70
C TRP A 96 13.29 4.32 11.21
N GLY A 97 13.19 3.82 12.45
CA GLY A 97 11.94 3.23 12.97
C GLY A 97 10.95 4.24 13.55
N VAL A 98 11.45 5.36 14.13
CA VAL A 98 10.61 6.37 14.80
C VAL A 98 10.94 7.80 14.38
N SER A 99 11.66 7.97 13.28
CA SER A 99 12.03 9.28 12.74
C SER A 99 12.87 10.18 13.65
N ALA A 100 13.56 9.61 14.65
CA ALA A 100 14.37 10.34 15.61
C ALA A 100 15.69 10.82 14.97
N HIS A 101 15.61 11.68 13.97
CA HIS A 101 16.77 12.19 13.21
C HIS A 101 17.79 12.91 14.08
N PHE A 102 17.38 13.51 15.18
CA PHE A 102 18.23 14.19 16.15
C PHE A 102 19.07 13.22 17.00
N ALA A 103 18.73 11.93 17.06
CA ALA A 103 19.42 10.96 17.91
C ALA A 103 20.88 10.77 17.49
N ILE A 104 21.19 10.80 16.19
CA ILE A 104 22.56 10.63 15.68
C ILE A 104 23.47 11.79 16.14
N PRO A 105 23.15 13.06 15.83
CA PRO A 105 23.99 14.17 16.31
C PRO A 105 24.01 14.28 17.84
N LEU A 106 22.95 13.90 18.54
CA LEU A 106 22.92 13.89 20.01
C LEU A 106 23.93 12.89 20.59
N VAL A 107 23.91 11.64 20.13
CA VAL A 107 24.86 10.59 20.55
C VAL A 107 26.30 11.02 20.24
N TRP A 108 26.49 11.61 19.05
CA TRP A 108 27.80 12.07 18.61
C TRP A 108 28.35 13.19 19.52
N LEU A 109 27.55 14.23 19.78
CA LEU A 109 27.91 15.33 20.68
C LEU A 109 28.07 14.87 22.13
N ALA A 110 27.19 13.99 22.62
CA ALA A 110 27.31 13.45 23.97
C ALA A 110 28.62 12.66 24.15
N SER A 111 29.05 11.89 23.14
CA SER A 111 30.32 11.19 23.18
C SER A 111 31.52 12.14 23.20
N ALA A 112 31.43 13.25 22.45
CA ALA A 112 32.46 14.28 22.44
C ALA A 112 32.58 15.00 23.81
N ALA A 113 31.45 15.41 24.37
CA ALA A 113 31.38 16.02 25.69
C ALA A 113 31.87 15.07 26.81
N GLY A 114 31.41 13.80 26.77
CA GLY A 114 31.84 12.79 27.73
C GLY A 114 33.37 12.55 27.70
N ALA A 115 33.95 12.47 26.50
CA ALA A 115 35.41 12.34 26.35
C ALA A 115 36.15 13.57 26.89
N ALA A 116 35.65 14.79 26.67
CA ALA A 116 36.23 16.01 27.21
C ALA A 116 36.18 16.04 28.75
N LEU A 117 35.06 15.64 29.36
CA LEU A 117 34.91 15.61 30.82
C LEU A 117 35.84 14.58 31.49
N LEU A 118 36.16 13.50 30.80
CA LEU A 118 37.09 12.47 31.30
C LEU A 118 38.57 12.83 31.07
N ALA A 119 38.84 13.87 30.29
CA ALA A 119 40.20 14.25 29.93
C ALA A 119 41.05 14.77 31.11
N ASP A 120 40.41 15.30 32.15
CA ASP A 120 41.08 15.86 33.35
C ASP A 120 41.08 14.89 34.54
N GLY A 121 40.65 13.63 34.34
CA GLY A 121 40.56 12.60 35.40
C GLY A 121 41.92 11.99 35.79
N PRO A 122 42.05 11.43 36.99
CA PRO A 122 43.29 10.90 37.55
C PRO A 122 43.86 9.67 36.85
N ARG A 123 43.16 9.06 35.91
CA ARG A 123 43.62 7.90 35.12
C ARG A 123 44.44 8.24 33.87
N LEU A 124 44.68 9.50 33.61
CA LEU A 124 45.42 10.01 32.45
C LEU A 124 46.94 10.02 32.60
N VAL A 125 47.50 9.21 33.48
CA VAL A 125 48.94 9.01 33.63
C VAL A 125 49.45 7.93 32.69
N VAL A 126 49.13 8.06 31.39
CA VAL A 126 49.83 7.32 30.34
C VAL A 126 50.61 8.35 29.55
N ASP A 127 51.90 8.07 29.40
CA ASP A 127 52.84 8.93 28.66
C ASP A 127 52.27 9.31 27.29
N ARG A 128 51.81 10.56 27.16
CA ARG A 128 50.93 11.07 26.10
C ARG A 128 51.64 11.23 24.76
N GLY A 129 52.92 10.94 24.71
CA GLY A 129 53.75 11.26 23.53
C GLY A 129 53.74 10.18 22.44
N THR A 130 53.56 8.92 22.77
CA THR A 130 53.84 7.82 21.82
C THR A 130 52.68 6.92 21.51
N THR A 131 51.80 6.58 22.47
CA THR A 131 50.76 5.55 22.26
C THR A 131 49.45 6.10 21.72
N TRP A 132 49.07 7.32 22.03
CA TRP A 132 47.77 7.91 21.67
C TRP A 132 47.83 8.88 20.49
N GLY A 133 49.03 9.24 20.01
CA GLY A 133 49.21 10.02 18.80
C GLY A 133 48.57 9.39 17.55
N TRP A 134 48.39 8.09 17.56
CA TRP A 134 47.75 7.35 16.47
C TRP A 134 46.21 7.43 16.45
N VAL A 135 45.57 7.79 17.56
CA VAL A 135 44.08 7.83 17.64
C VAL A 135 43.52 8.90 16.71
N VAL A 136 44.17 10.07 16.62
CA VAL A 136 43.69 11.13 15.73
C VAL A 136 43.79 10.73 14.26
N PRO A 137 44.96 10.26 13.73
CA PRO A 137 45.05 9.73 12.38
C PRO A 137 44.05 8.59 12.12
N LEU A 138 43.85 7.70 13.09
CA LEU A 138 42.90 6.59 12.98
C LEU A 138 41.44 7.09 12.88
N ALA A 139 41.07 8.12 13.63
CA ALA A 139 39.73 8.72 13.54
C ALA A 139 39.49 9.32 12.15
N TYR A 140 40.45 10.07 11.60
CA TYR A 140 40.35 10.56 10.23
C TYR A 140 40.29 9.42 9.20
N ALA A 141 41.14 8.40 9.33
CA ALA A 141 41.14 7.26 8.44
C ALA A 141 39.79 6.52 8.48
N GLY A 142 39.22 6.33 9.67
CA GLY A 142 37.88 5.75 9.84
C GLY A 142 36.77 6.58 9.18
N ALA A 143 36.80 7.90 9.37
CA ALA A 143 35.84 8.81 8.73
C ALA A 143 35.97 8.78 7.20
N VAL A 144 37.17 8.86 6.66
CA VAL A 144 37.46 8.83 5.21
C VAL A 144 37.06 7.47 4.62
N ALA A 145 37.41 6.37 5.29
CA ALA A 145 37.04 5.02 4.86
C ALA A 145 35.51 4.82 4.80
N THR A 146 34.80 5.29 5.83
CA THR A 146 33.33 5.21 5.89
C THR A 146 32.69 6.02 4.77
N LEU A 147 33.07 7.28 4.61
CA LEU A 147 32.56 8.14 3.54
C LEU A 147 32.92 7.59 2.14
N GLY A 148 34.16 7.14 1.95
CA GLY A 148 34.62 6.54 0.69
C GLY A 148 33.85 5.28 0.34
N TRP A 149 33.59 4.42 1.33
CA TRP A 149 32.77 3.22 1.14
C TRP A 149 31.31 3.55 0.76
N MET A 150 30.70 4.54 1.42
CA MET A 150 29.34 4.99 1.08
C MET A 150 29.27 5.51 -0.35
N VAL A 151 30.21 6.40 -0.75
CA VAL A 151 30.28 6.94 -2.12
C VAL A 151 30.49 5.82 -3.14
N TRP A 152 31.42 4.89 -2.86
CA TRP A 152 31.67 3.74 -3.73
C TRP A 152 30.44 2.84 -3.90
N ARG A 153 29.70 2.57 -2.82
CA ARG A 153 28.46 1.78 -2.86
C ARG A 153 27.42 2.44 -3.78
N ILE A 154 27.18 3.74 -3.58
CA ILE A 154 26.21 4.52 -4.38
C ILE A 154 26.63 4.53 -5.86
N GLU A 155 27.89 4.85 -6.14
CA GLU A 155 28.41 4.92 -7.50
C GLU A 155 28.40 3.57 -8.20
N SER A 156 28.76 2.51 -7.50
CA SER A 156 28.74 1.14 -8.06
C SER A 156 27.33 0.68 -8.37
N ALA A 157 26.35 0.99 -7.52
CA ALA A 157 24.95 0.69 -7.78
C ALA A 157 24.42 1.46 -9.00
N TYR A 158 24.71 2.75 -9.07
CA TYR A 158 24.34 3.59 -10.21
C TYR A 158 24.92 3.06 -11.53
N ARG A 159 26.23 2.77 -11.58
CA ARG A 159 26.88 2.26 -12.81
C ARG A 159 26.30 0.95 -13.28
N ARG A 160 26.01 0.01 -12.36
CA ARG A 160 25.37 -1.26 -12.71
C ARG A 160 23.98 -1.08 -13.34
N LYS A 161 23.18 -0.13 -12.78
CA LYS A 161 21.85 0.19 -13.31
C LYS A 161 21.96 0.92 -14.65
N ALA A 162 22.82 1.93 -14.75
CA ALA A 162 23.01 2.72 -15.98
C ALA A 162 23.51 1.89 -17.17
N ALA A 163 24.33 0.88 -16.94
CA ALA A 163 24.82 -0.01 -17.99
C ALA A 163 23.70 -0.80 -18.71
N LYS A 164 22.53 -0.95 -18.07
CA LYS A 164 21.39 -1.66 -18.67
C LYS A 164 20.51 -0.77 -19.55
N VAL A 165 20.66 0.56 -19.51
CA VAL A 165 19.76 1.50 -20.21
C VAL A 165 19.61 1.23 -21.71
N PRO A 166 20.68 0.99 -22.49
CA PRO A 166 20.53 0.73 -23.92
C PRO A 166 19.66 -0.50 -24.22
N GLU A 167 19.92 -1.61 -23.54
CA GLU A 167 19.17 -2.86 -23.66
C GLU A 167 17.70 -2.69 -23.23
N LEU A 168 17.46 -1.97 -22.14
CA LEU A 168 16.11 -1.70 -21.66
C LEU A 168 15.34 -0.80 -22.63
N ASN A 169 15.97 0.21 -23.21
CA ASN A 169 15.33 1.07 -24.20
C ASN A 169 15.02 0.33 -25.50
N GLU A 170 15.88 -0.59 -25.94
CA GLU A 170 15.60 -1.46 -27.08
C GLU A 170 14.37 -2.34 -26.80
N TYR A 171 14.33 -2.95 -25.62
CA TYR A 171 13.17 -3.72 -25.18
C TYR A 171 11.89 -2.86 -25.11
N LEU A 172 11.95 -1.67 -24.51
CA LEU A 172 10.78 -0.79 -24.34
C LEU A 172 10.18 -0.36 -25.69
N ARG A 173 11.00 -0.17 -26.74
CA ARG A 173 10.52 0.16 -28.09
C ARG A 173 9.72 -0.99 -28.72
N SER A 174 10.07 -2.22 -28.41
CA SER A 174 9.46 -3.42 -29.00
C SER A 174 8.46 -4.11 -28.08
N ALA A 175 8.37 -3.69 -26.81
CA ALA A 175 7.52 -4.34 -25.82
C ALA A 175 6.04 -4.18 -26.17
N THR A 176 5.34 -5.29 -26.26
CA THR A 176 3.89 -5.37 -26.38
C THR A 176 3.32 -5.78 -25.04
N LEU A 177 2.39 -4.99 -24.52
CA LEU A 177 1.66 -5.36 -23.30
C LEU A 177 0.54 -6.35 -23.67
N PRO A 178 0.36 -7.42 -22.92
CA PRO A 178 -0.79 -8.31 -23.11
C PRO A 178 -2.09 -7.58 -22.79
N ALA A 179 -3.18 -8.02 -23.41
CA ALA A 179 -4.51 -7.55 -23.04
C ALA A 179 -4.82 -7.91 -21.57
N PRO A 180 -5.49 -7.04 -20.81
CA PRO A 180 -5.92 -7.36 -19.46
C PRO A 180 -6.95 -8.50 -19.49
N ILE A 181 -6.95 -9.32 -18.44
CA ILE A 181 -7.99 -10.35 -18.25
C ILE A 181 -9.26 -9.64 -17.75
N THR A 182 -10.29 -9.63 -18.58
CA THR A 182 -11.58 -9.00 -18.30
C THR A 182 -12.72 -10.01 -18.09
N SER A 183 -12.48 -11.30 -18.32
CA SER A 183 -13.45 -12.36 -18.09
C SER A 183 -13.75 -12.48 -16.59
N ARG A 184 -15.06 -12.39 -16.25
CA ARG A 184 -15.53 -12.60 -14.88
C ARG A 184 -15.52 -14.09 -14.56
N ARG A 185 -14.83 -14.47 -13.51
CA ARG A 185 -14.91 -15.81 -12.94
C ARG A 185 -16.18 -15.92 -12.08
N ALA A 186 -16.97 -16.97 -12.25
CA ALA A 186 -18.08 -17.25 -11.34
C ALA A 186 -17.54 -17.50 -9.92
N PRO A 187 -18.19 -16.94 -8.87
CA PRO A 187 -17.81 -17.21 -7.49
C PRO A 187 -17.89 -18.71 -7.16
N ASP A 188 -16.90 -19.18 -6.42
CA ASP A 188 -16.85 -20.54 -5.89
C ASP A 188 -17.09 -20.56 -4.36
N GLU A 189 -17.01 -21.74 -3.74
CA GLU A 189 -17.19 -21.89 -2.30
C GLU A 189 -16.19 -21.08 -1.47
N MET A 190 -14.93 -21.00 -1.91
CA MET A 190 -13.94 -20.19 -1.22
C MET A 190 -14.26 -18.69 -1.31
N ASP A 191 -14.84 -18.21 -2.40
CA ASP A 191 -15.33 -16.83 -2.49
C ASP A 191 -16.44 -16.57 -1.47
N ALA A 192 -17.35 -17.51 -1.29
CA ALA A 192 -18.40 -17.42 -0.29
C ALA A 192 -17.84 -17.40 1.14
N GLU A 193 -16.86 -18.25 1.45
CA GLU A 193 -16.18 -18.28 2.75
C GLU A 193 -15.45 -16.95 3.06
N LEU A 194 -14.73 -16.42 2.07
CA LEU A 194 -14.02 -15.16 2.18
C LEU A 194 -14.98 -13.98 2.35
N LEU A 195 -16.06 -13.97 1.57
CA LEU A 195 -17.07 -12.92 1.66
C LEU A 195 -17.81 -12.96 3.01
N ARG A 196 -18.17 -14.15 3.50
CA ARG A 196 -18.78 -14.36 4.82
C ARG A 196 -17.86 -13.81 5.91
N TRP A 197 -16.57 -14.17 5.87
CA TRP A 197 -15.58 -13.68 6.82
C TRP A 197 -15.46 -12.13 6.80
N CYS A 198 -15.52 -11.52 5.62
CA CYS A 198 -15.50 -10.05 5.48
C CYS A 198 -16.76 -9.41 6.08
N TYR A 199 -17.94 -9.98 5.88
CA TYR A 199 -19.17 -9.48 6.51
C TYR A 199 -19.14 -9.63 8.03
N ASP A 200 -18.64 -10.76 8.55
CA ASP A 200 -18.49 -10.97 9.99
C ASP A 200 -17.52 -9.95 10.61
N PHE A 201 -16.45 -9.58 9.89
CA PHE A 201 -15.57 -8.47 10.29
C PHE A 201 -16.29 -7.12 10.21
N ALA A 202 -16.97 -6.82 9.12
CA ALA A 202 -17.60 -5.52 8.89
C ALA A 202 -18.68 -5.23 9.93
N PHE A 203 -19.55 -6.21 10.21
CA PHE A 203 -20.71 -6.03 11.08
C PHE A 203 -20.47 -6.24 12.59
N GLN A 204 -19.20 -6.39 13.01
CA GLN A 204 -18.89 -6.20 14.42
C GLN A 204 -19.29 -4.79 14.89
N PRO A 205 -19.46 -4.55 16.19
CA PRO A 205 -19.57 -3.19 16.72
C PRO A 205 -18.48 -2.28 16.14
N GLU A 206 -18.73 -0.97 16.04
CA GLU A 206 -17.78 -0.03 15.41
C GLU A 206 -16.40 -0.09 16.04
N ASP A 207 -16.31 -0.36 17.34
CA ASP A 207 -15.08 -0.60 18.07
C ASP A 207 -14.58 -2.06 18.01
N GLY A 208 -15.26 -2.96 17.30
CA GLY A 208 -14.85 -4.35 17.11
C GLY A 208 -13.76 -4.48 16.05
N LEU A 209 -12.59 -4.97 16.44
CA LEU A 209 -11.44 -5.21 15.55
C LEU A 209 -10.95 -6.68 15.64
N ASP A 210 -11.82 -7.60 16.06
CA ASP A 210 -11.51 -9.02 16.09
C ASP A 210 -11.22 -9.52 14.65
N GLY A 211 -10.40 -10.55 14.53
CA GLY A 211 -9.94 -11.03 13.22
C GLY A 211 -8.74 -10.27 12.64
N LEU A 212 -8.36 -9.11 13.20
CA LEU A 212 -7.13 -8.40 12.84
C LEU A 212 -5.94 -8.85 13.68
N ASP A 213 -4.75 -8.62 13.16
CA ASP A 213 -3.48 -9.01 13.81
C ASP A 213 -2.81 -7.82 14.48
N TRP A 214 -2.73 -7.85 15.81
CA TRP A 214 -2.22 -6.75 16.62
C TRP A 214 -0.69 -6.65 16.69
N GLY A 215 0.03 -7.73 16.43
CA GLY A 215 1.46 -7.86 16.63
C GLY A 215 2.35 -7.64 15.40
N GLU A 216 1.83 -7.06 14.33
CA GLU A 216 2.53 -7.03 13.04
C GLU A 216 3.69 -6.04 12.93
N GLN A 217 3.77 -5.01 13.77
CA GLN A 217 4.87 -4.03 13.77
C GLN A 217 5.30 -3.66 15.19
N PHE A 218 6.50 -3.06 15.28
CA PHE A 218 7.12 -2.59 16.52
C PHE A 218 6.25 -1.63 17.36
N HIS A 219 5.24 -1.02 16.78
CA HIS A 219 4.42 0.04 17.40
C HIS A 219 2.98 -0.38 17.66
N GLY A 220 2.73 -1.55 18.13
CA GLY A 220 1.40 -2.08 18.50
C GLY A 220 0.23 -1.39 17.79
N GLY A 221 -0.48 -2.09 16.93
CA GLY A 221 -1.60 -1.53 16.18
C GLY A 221 -1.27 -0.74 14.90
N THR A 222 -0.01 -0.44 14.61
CA THR A 222 0.38 0.33 13.40
C THR A 222 -0.05 -0.34 12.08
N GLN A 223 -0.13 -1.67 12.05
CA GLN A 223 -0.54 -2.43 10.86
C GLN A 223 -2.06 -2.57 10.71
N LEU A 224 -2.84 -2.23 11.70
CA LEU A 224 -4.31 -2.37 11.63
C LEU A 224 -4.87 -1.62 10.43
N ARG A 225 -4.37 -0.39 10.15
CA ARG A 225 -4.79 0.39 8.98
C ARG A 225 -4.56 -0.33 7.65
N TYR A 226 -3.41 -1.00 7.47
CA TYR A 226 -3.11 -1.72 6.23
C TYR A 226 -3.96 -2.97 6.05
N GLN A 227 -4.26 -3.66 7.16
CA GLN A 227 -5.17 -4.80 7.14
C GLN A 227 -6.56 -4.34 6.72
N MET A 228 -7.08 -3.28 7.34
CA MET A 228 -8.38 -2.71 7.02
C MET A 228 -8.43 -2.18 5.58
N ASN A 229 -7.40 -1.44 5.13
CA ASN A 229 -7.31 -0.98 3.75
C ASN A 229 -7.43 -2.15 2.77
N SER A 230 -6.62 -3.21 2.97
CA SER A 230 -6.61 -4.34 2.04
C SER A 230 -7.92 -5.12 2.01
N LEU A 231 -8.59 -5.24 3.16
CA LEU A 231 -9.91 -5.86 3.25
C LEU A 231 -10.99 -5.00 2.59
N THR A 232 -11.00 -3.69 2.84
CA THR A 232 -11.98 -2.77 2.25
C THR A 232 -11.81 -2.67 0.74
N TRP A 233 -10.58 -2.56 0.24
CA TRP A 233 -10.30 -2.60 -1.20
C TRP A 233 -10.79 -3.90 -1.84
N ALA A 234 -10.52 -5.03 -1.20
CA ALA A 234 -10.98 -6.33 -1.71
C ALA A 234 -12.50 -6.41 -1.79
N MET A 235 -13.20 -5.99 -0.73
CA MET A 235 -14.67 -5.97 -0.71
C MET A 235 -15.26 -4.97 -1.71
N SER A 236 -14.67 -3.78 -1.88
CA SER A 236 -15.09 -2.82 -2.91
C SER A 236 -14.96 -3.41 -4.31
N LEU A 237 -13.86 -4.14 -4.55
CA LEU A 237 -13.63 -4.82 -5.81
C LEU A 237 -14.65 -5.95 -6.04
N TYR A 238 -14.99 -6.70 -4.97
CA TYR A 238 -16.06 -7.72 -5.04
C TYR A 238 -17.42 -7.10 -5.33
N ALA A 239 -17.76 -5.99 -4.64
CA ALA A 239 -19.00 -5.25 -4.88
C ALA A 239 -19.14 -4.86 -6.36
N ALA A 240 -18.11 -4.25 -6.92
CA ALA A 240 -18.13 -3.79 -8.31
C ALA A 240 -18.14 -4.92 -9.34
N ASN A 241 -17.47 -6.06 -9.06
CA ASN A 241 -17.33 -7.15 -10.00
C ASN A 241 -18.42 -8.22 -9.89
N HIS A 242 -18.94 -8.48 -8.70
CA HIS A 242 -19.85 -9.60 -8.44
C HIS A 242 -21.22 -9.20 -7.91
N LEU A 243 -21.35 -8.01 -7.28
CA LEU A 243 -22.60 -7.57 -6.65
C LEU A 243 -23.10 -6.20 -7.13
N PRO A 244 -22.82 -5.73 -8.37
CA PRO A 244 -23.25 -4.41 -8.80
C PRO A 244 -24.77 -4.24 -8.73
N ASN A 245 -25.55 -5.33 -8.95
CA ASN A 245 -27.03 -5.32 -8.92
C ASN A 245 -27.61 -5.80 -7.58
N ALA A 246 -26.81 -5.80 -6.48
CA ALA A 246 -27.27 -6.02 -5.10
C ALA A 246 -26.49 -5.16 -4.10
N PRO A 247 -26.52 -3.82 -4.23
CA PRO A 247 -25.60 -2.94 -3.51
C PRO A 247 -25.89 -2.83 -2.00
N GLY A 248 -27.16 -2.97 -1.57
CA GLY A 248 -27.60 -2.51 -0.25
C GLY A 248 -26.82 -3.07 0.95
N HIS A 249 -26.58 -4.37 1.02
CA HIS A 249 -25.90 -5.01 2.14
C HIS A 249 -24.39 -4.76 2.14
N ILE A 250 -23.76 -4.89 0.98
CA ILE A 250 -22.32 -4.69 0.85
C ILE A 250 -21.92 -3.21 1.04
N THR A 251 -22.77 -2.26 0.64
CA THR A 251 -22.58 -0.84 0.90
C THR A 251 -22.50 -0.58 2.41
N ARG A 252 -23.47 -1.08 3.19
CA ARG A 252 -23.46 -0.93 4.66
C ARG A 252 -22.20 -1.54 5.29
N ALA A 253 -21.77 -2.70 4.81
CA ALA A 253 -20.54 -3.32 5.28
C ALA A 253 -19.32 -2.46 4.99
N LEU A 254 -19.18 -1.95 3.76
CA LEU A 254 -18.07 -1.09 3.35
C LEU A 254 -18.05 0.23 4.11
N GLU A 255 -19.20 0.87 4.31
CA GLU A 255 -19.31 2.08 5.13
C GLU A 255 -18.83 1.84 6.58
N THR A 256 -19.22 0.71 7.18
CA THR A 256 -18.76 0.36 8.52
C THR A 256 -17.26 0.11 8.56
N MET A 257 -16.71 -0.55 7.54
CA MET A 257 -15.26 -0.76 7.44
C MET A 257 -14.49 0.56 7.31
N VAL A 258 -15.01 1.54 6.57
CA VAL A 258 -14.41 2.89 6.53
C VAL A 258 -14.45 3.55 7.91
N ARG A 259 -15.60 3.52 8.60
CA ARG A 259 -15.72 4.11 9.94
C ARG A 259 -14.77 3.48 10.96
N LYS A 260 -14.49 2.18 10.89
CA LYS A 260 -13.51 1.52 11.75
C LYS A 260 -12.09 2.10 11.64
N HIS A 261 -11.74 2.80 10.55
CA HIS A 261 -10.45 3.51 10.46
C HIS A 261 -10.35 4.69 11.43
N THR A 262 -11.46 5.24 11.92
CA THR A 262 -11.46 6.33 12.90
C THR A 262 -11.23 5.86 14.34
N ASP A 263 -11.20 4.54 14.59
CA ASP A 263 -10.86 4.00 15.91
C ASP A 263 -9.45 4.43 16.34
N LEU A 264 -9.34 4.98 17.55
CA LEU A 264 -8.09 5.51 18.09
C LEU A 264 -6.94 4.50 18.03
N ARG A 265 -7.22 3.21 18.21
CA ARG A 265 -6.21 2.14 18.17
C ARG A 265 -5.54 2.00 16.81
N VAL A 266 -6.21 2.43 15.75
CA VAL A 266 -5.72 2.36 14.36
C VAL A 266 -4.75 3.48 14.06
N TRP A 267 -4.93 4.68 14.64
CA TRP A 267 -4.17 5.87 14.25
C TRP A 267 -3.36 6.53 15.39
N LYS A 268 -3.52 6.13 16.66
CA LYS A 268 -2.80 6.73 17.81
C LYS A 268 -1.28 6.68 17.71
N TYR A 269 -0.71 5.74 16.91
CA TYR A 269 0.72 5.63 16.68
C TYR A 269 1.31 6.94 16.13
N TRP A 270 0.50 7.71 15.38
CA TRP A 270 0.93 8.93 14.73
C TRP A 270 1.40 9.99 15.73
N HIS A 271 0.74 10.10 16.87
CA HIS A 271 1.14 11.07 17.89
C HIS A 271 2.61 10.90 18.32
N ALA A 272 3.06 9.69 18.56
CA ALA A 272 4.44 9.43 18.96
C ALA A 272 5.43 9.76 17.83
N LEU A 273 5.12 9.37 16.60
CA LEU A 273 5.95 9.67 15.43
C LEU A 273 6.02 11.17 15.14
N ASN A 274 4.88 11.86 15.21
CA ASN A 274 4.79 13.31 14.99
C ASN A 274 5.54 14.09 16.09
N LEU A 275 5.39 13.70 17.34
CA LEU A 275 6.10 14.31 18.47
C LEU A 275 7.63 14.13 18.33
N ILE A 276 8.10 12.92 18.02
CA ILE A 276 9.53 12.63 17.94
C ILE A 276 10.13 13.19 16.65
N GLY A 277 9.50 12.96 15.51
CA GLY A 277 10.08 13.27 14.22
C GLY A 277 9.86 14.71 13.76
N ASN A 278 8.72 15.32 14.09
CA ASN A 278 8.37 16.69 13.72
C ASN A 278 8.44 17.69 14.89
N PHE A 279 8.67 17.23 16.12
CA PHE A 279 8.55 18.02 17.35
C PHE A 279 7.16 18.68 17.48
N ASP A 280 6.11 18.02 16.98
CA ASP A 280 4.75 18.52 16.98
C ASP A 280 3.86 17.62 17.88
N PRO A 281 3.34 18.15 19.00
CA PRO A 281 2.53 17.37 19.92
C PRO A 281 1.08 17.17 19.44
N ASN A 282 0.73 17.67 18.25
CA ASN A 282 -0.61 17.49 17.72
C ASN A 282 -0.83 16.05 17.24
N PRO A 283 -1.78 15.30 17.81
CA PRO A 283 -2.03 13.91 17.42
C PRO A 283 -2.88 13.73 16.16
N ASP A 284 -3.38 14.81 15.56
CA ASP A 284 -4.20 14.77 14.35
C ASP A 284 -3.53 13.95 13.23
N PRO A 285 -4.12 12.81 12.78
CA PRO A 285 -3.48 11.90 11.86
C PRO A 285 -3.52 12.35 10.40
N ILE A 286 -4.31 13.40 10.07
CA ILE A 286 -4.60 13.86 8.71
C ILE A 286 -3.85 15.16 8.36
N ARG A 287 -3.72 16.06 9.32
CA ARG A 287 -3.29 17.44 9.11
C ARG A 287 -1.93 17.59 8.42
N ARG A 288 -0.97 16.73 8.75
CA ARG A 288 0.42 16.85 8.31
C ARG A 288 1.07 15.49 8.15
N ASP A 289 1.86 15.32 7.07
CA ASP A 289 2.57 14.07 6.78
C ASP A 289 1.63 12.84 6.84
N ASN A 290 2.13 11.68 7.25
CA ASN A 290 1.33 10.47 7.48
C ASN A 290 0.53 10.00 6.25
N ILE A 291 1.13 10.14 5.06
CA ILE A 291 0.49 9.79 3.78
C ILE A 291 -0.05 8.35 3.78
N MET A 292 0.62 7.44 4.48
CA MET A 292 0.21 6.03 4.62
C MET A 292 -1.09 5.84 5.42
N PHE A 293 -1.61 6.89 6.05
CA PHE A 293 -2.93 6.89 6.66
C PHE A 293 -3.88 7.78 5.85
N SER A 294 -3.57 9.07 5.71
CA SER A 294 -4.47 10.04 5.09
C SER A 294 -4.79 9.71 3.63
N ALA A 295 -3.77 9.46 2.80
CA ALA A 295 -3.99 9.16 1.39
C ALA A 295 -4.55 7.74 1.16
N PHE A 296 -4.14 6.77 1.96
CA PHE A 296 -4.70 5.42 1.85
C PHE A 296 -6.17 5.38 2.26
N LEU A 297 -6.57 6.15 3.28
CA LEU A 297 -7.97 6.27 3.65
C LEU A 297 -8.78 6.97 2.54
N GLY A 298 -8.25 8.05 1.95
CA GLY A 298 -8.90 8.71 0.80
C GLY A 298 -9.09 7.76 -0.38
N ASP A 299 -8.07 6.95 -0.73
CA ASP A 299 -8.18 5.95 -1.79
C ASP A 299 -9.16 4.81 -1.45
N VAL A 300 -9.24 4.41 -0.18
CA VAL A 300 -10.26 3.45 0.30
C VAL A 300 -11.66 4.02 0.10
N ILE A 301 -11.90 5.27 0.47
CA ILE A 301 -13.20 5.93 0.30
C ILE A 301 -13.53 6.04 -1.19
N ASN A 302 -12.59 6.47 -2.04
CA ASN A 302 -12.78 6.48 -3.50
C ASN A 302 -13.25 5.11 -4.03
N CYS A 303 -12.62 4.02 -3.59
CA CYS A 303 -12.99 2.67 -4.03
C CYS A 303 -14.39 2.27 -3.54
N VAL A 304 -14.77 2.67 -2.33
CA VAL A 304 -16.11 2.40 -1.77
C VAL A 304 -17.16 3.19 -2.55
N GLU A 305 -16.96 4.48 -2.76
CA GLU A 305 -17.87 5.34 -3.53
C GLU A 305 -17.97 4.89 -4.99
N ALA A 306 -16.84 4.55 -5.63
CA ALA A 306 -16.85 4.03 -7.00
C ALA A 306 -17.53 2.66 -7.13
N ALA A 307 -17.54 1.84 -6.08
CA ALA A 307 -18.19 0.53 -6.08
C ALA A 307 -19.68 0.58 -5.75
N THR A 308 -20.13 1.57 -4.95
CA THR A 308 -21.46 1.55 -4.33
C THR A 308 -22.31 2.79 -4.59
N GLY A 309 -21.68 3.89 -5.00
CA GLY A 309 -22.37 5.18 -5.17
C GLY A 309 -22.77 5.86 -3.86
N THR A 310 -22.23 5.41 -2.71
CA THR A 310 -22.53 6.07 -1.43
C THR A 310 -21.89 7.45 -1.36
N GLU A 311 -22.61 8.43 -0.81
CA GLU A 311 -22.16 9.82 -0.60
C GLU A 311 -22.06 10.13 0.91
N VAL A 312 -22.07 9.09 1.76
CA VAL A 312 -22.12 9.28 3.21
C VAL A 312 -20.87 9.95 3.76
N PHE A 313 -19.72 9.77 3.08
CA PHE A 313 -18.45 10.34 3.48
C PHE A 313 -18.23 11.78 2.99
N ASP A 314 -19.09 12.31 2.15
CA ASP A 314 -19.10 13.72 1.73
C ASP A 314 -19.73 14.64 2.78
N GLN A 315 -20.48 14.05 3.71
CA GLN A 315 -21.15 14.84 4.74
C GLN A 315 -20.11 15.42 5.71
N PRO A 316 -20.17 16.72 6.02
CA PRO A 316 -19.26 17.36 6.95
C PRO A 316 -19.20 16.62 8.29
N GLY A 317 -17.99 16.23 8.72
CA GLY A 317 -17.78 15.51 9.97
C GLY A 317 -18.11 14.02 9.93
N SER A 318 -18.28 13.42 8.76
CA SER A 318 -18.53 11.98 8.59
C SER A 318 -17.38 11.09 9.10
N LEU A 319 -16.18 11.65 9.28
CA LEU A 319 -14.99 11.00 9.79
C LEU A 319 -14.53 11.71 11.07
N GLU A 320 -14.85 11.15 12.23
CA GLU A 320 -14.48 11.72 13.53
C GLU A 320 -13.35 10.95 14.19
N PHE A 321 -12.19 11.60 14.31
CA PHE A 321 -11.01 11.05 14.99
C PHE A 321 -10.97 11.54 16.43
N VAL A 322 -11.51 10.76 17.35
CA VAL A 322 -11.59 11.11 18.77
C VAL A 322 -10.28 10.75 19.47
N TRP A 323 -9.55 11.76 19.96
CA TRP A 323 -8.31 11.57 20.72
C TRP A 323 -8.58 11.38 22.22
N SER A 324 -9.45 12.22 22.76
CA SER A 324 -9.84 12.22 24.18
C SER A 324 -11.12 13.03 24.36
N ASP A 325 -11.69 13.02 25.55
CA ASP A 325 -12.84 13.86 25.90
C ASP A 325 -12.56 15.32 25.55
N GLY A 326 -13.40 15.89 24.70
CA GLY A 326 -13.31 17.28 24.25
C GLY A 326 -12.24 17.56 23.20
N ARG A 327 -11.57 16.53 22.63
CA ARG A 327 -10.63 16.70 21.52
C ARG A 327 -10.90 15.71 20.40
N THR A 328 -11.60 16.18 19.38
CA THR A 328 -11.95 15.45 18.15
C THR A 328 -11.42 16.20 16.93
N PHE A 329 -10.96 15.48 15.92
CA PHE A 329 -10.59 16.00 14.62
C PHE A 329 -11.64 15.50 13.63
N SER A 330 -12.43 16.42 13.09
CA SER A 330 -13.54 16.11 12.18
C SER A 330 -13.11 16.36 10.74
N TYR A 331 -13.32 15.36 9.91
CA TYR A 331 -13.08 15.39 8.47
C TYR A 331 -14.29 14.81 7.74
N ASP A 332 -14.29 15.01 6.46
CA ASP A 332 -15.09 14.35 5.44
C ASP A 332 -14.16 14.00 4.28
N HIS A 333 -14.65 13.38 3.22
CA HIS A 333 -13.83 12.98 2.08
C HIS A 333 -13.16 14.20 1.41
N HIS A 334 -13.85 15.32 1.27
CA HIS A 334 -13.31 16.54 0.64
C HIS A 334 -12.20 17.19 1.47
N THR A 335 -12.41 17.34 2.76
CA THR A 335 -11.43 17.97 3.66
C THR A 335 -10.22 17.09 3.90
N LEU A 336 -10.37 15.77 3.88
CA LEU A 336 -9.27 14.81 3.90
C LEU A 336 -8.44 14.91 2.62
N THR A 337 -9.08 14.93 1.45
CA THR A 337 -8.43 15.08 0.14
C THR A 337 -7.68 16.39 0.04
N GLU A 338 -8.28 17.49 0.51
CA GLU A 338 -7.63 18.81 0.57
C GLU A 338 -6.40 18.81 1.50
N ALA A 339 -6.42 18.06 2.60
CA ALA A 339 -5.25 17.89 3.46
C ALA A 339 -4.12 17.14 2.74
N VAL A 340 -4.43 16.10 1.97
CA VAL A 340 -3.45 15.37 1.14
C VAL A 340 -2.84 16.30 0.08
N ARG A 341 -3.66 17.05 -0.65
CA ARG A 341 -3.21 18.02 -1.66
C ARG A 341 -2.26 19.06 -1.06
N ARG A 342 -2.65 19.67 0.07
CA ARG A 342 -1.81 20.66 0.78
C ARG A 342 -0.48 20.08 1.27
N ASN A 343 -0.44 18.82 1.67
CA ASN A 343 0.80 18.17 2.09
C ASN A 343 1.76 17.97 0.89
N PHE A 344 1.26 17.66 -0.30
CA PHE A 344 2.06 17.66 -1.53
C PHE A 344 2.66 19.05 -1.84
N GLU A 345 1.87 20.11 -1.74
CA GLU A 345 2.34 21.47 -1.99
C GLU A 345 3.43 21.91 -1.00
N ARG A 346 3.28 21.56 0.27
CA ARG A 346 4.22 21.97 1.34
C ARG A 346 5.53 21.21 1.31
N SER A 347 5.57 20.03 0.73
CA SER A 347 6.78 19.21 0.73
C SER A 347 7.87 19.82 -0.15
N SER A 348 9.06 20.01 0.43
CA SER A 348 10.22 20.49 -0.31
C SER A 348 10.70 19.54 -1.39
N LEU A 349 10.48 18.23 -1.19
CA LEU A 349 10.87 17.18 -2.13
C LEU A 349 9.80 16.89 -3.19
N GLY A 350 8.58 17.45 -3.04
CA GLY A 350 7.43 17.21 -3.92
C GLY A 350 6.61 15.98 -3.56
N PHE A 351 7.22 14.99 -2.94
CA PHE A 351 6.55 13.87 -2.27
C PHE A 351 6.51 14.14 -0.78
N PHE A 352 5.39 13.88 -0.11
CA PHE A 352 5.31 14.11 1.32
C PHE A 352 5.48 12.82 2.15
N PRO A 353 5.90 12.95 3.43
CA PRO A 353 6.34 11.83 4.23
C PRO A 353 5.23 10.87 4.66
N CYS A 354 5.61 9.60 4.78
CA CYS A 354 4.90 8.61 5.57
C CYS A 354 5.15 8.83 7.06
N GLU A 355 6.36 8.49 7.49
CA GLU A 355 6.90 8.90 8.77
C GLU A 355 7.66 10.22 8.59
N PRO A 356 7.75 11.07 9.63
CA PRO A 356 8.43 12.36 9.53
C PRO A 356 9.83 12.25 8.92
N GLY A 357 10.04 12.95 7.82
CA GLY A 357 11.30 12.95 7.10
C GLY A 357 11.54 11.77 6.14
N TRP A 358 10.60 10.83 5.99
CA TRP A 358 10.72 9.67 5.10
C TRP A 358 9.60 9.63 4.07
N SER A 359 9.92 9.81 2.79
CA SER A 359 8.96 9.73 1.69
C SER A 359 9.16 8.44 0.90
N PHE A 360 8.08 7.66 0.77
CA PHE A 360 8.04 6.41 0.03
C PHE A 360 7.33 6.60 -1.31
N THR A 361 7.86 6.02 -2.36
CA THR A 361 7.25 6.11 -3.70
C THR A 361 5.86 5.49 -3.70
N VAL A 362 5.69 4.29 -3.13
CA VAL A 362 4.39 3.60 -3.07
C VAL A 362 3.32 4.45 -2.40
N CYS A 363 3.65 5.08 -1.26
CA CYS A 363 2.67 5.90 -0.54
C CYS A 363 2.30 7.16 -1.35
N ASN A 364 3.26 7.74 -2.06
CA ASN A 364 3.01 8.93 -2.87
C ASN A 364 2.26 8.63 -4.18
N VAL A 365 2.38 7.41 -4.72
CA VAL A 365 1.52 6.92 -5.79
C VAL A 365 0.08 6.79 -5.30
N MET A 366 -0.12 6.19 -4.11
CA MET A 366 -1.44 6.12 -3.47
C MET A 366 -2.02 7.51 -3.20
N GLY A 367 -1.18 8.47 -2.79
CA GLY A 367 -1.61 9.85 -2.60
C GLY A 367 -2.07 10.54 -3.88
N ALA A 368 -1.35 10.34 -4.98
CA ALA A 368 -1.76 10.83 -6.29
C ALA A 368 -3.07 10.19 -6.74
N GLN A 369 -3.23 8.89 -6.51
CA GLN A 369 -4.45 8.17 -6.83
C GLN A 369 -5.64 8.62 -5.98
N ALA A 370 -5.43 8.90 -4.68
CA ALA A 370 -6.48 9.43 -3.82
C ALA A 370 -7.00 10.78 -4.34
N LEU A 371 -6.11 11.67 -4.81
CA LEU A 371 -6.53 12.93 -5.42
C LEU A 371 -7.27 12.70 -6.75
N TYR A 372 -6.69 11.90 -7.64
CA TYR A 372 -7.30 11.63 -8.95
C TYR A 372 -8.66 10.93 -8.83
N GLY A 373 -8.77 9.91 -7.97
CA GLY A 373 -10.03 9.20 -7.76
C GLY A 373 -11.12 10.11 -7.20
N HIS A 374 -10.77 10.98 -6.25
CA HIS A 374 -11.68 12.01 -5.76
C HIS A 374 -12.15 12.96 -6.89
N ASP A 375 -11.22 13.39 -7.76
CA ASP A 375 -11.59 14.26 -8.90
C ASP A 375 -12.54 13.55 -9.87
N VAL A 376 -12.36 12.25 -10.09
CA VAL A 376 -13.25 11.44 -10.94
C VAL A 376 -14.64 11.28 -10.33
N VAL A 377 -14.73 11.03 -9.04
CA VAL A 377 -16.01 10.82 -8.34
C VAL A 377 -16.77 12.14 -8.18
N HIS A 378 -16.09 13.22 -7.84
CA HIS A 378 -16.72 14.49 -7.45
C HIS A 378 -16.58 15.63 -8.48
N GLY A 379 -15.88 15.40 -9.60
CA GLY A 379 -15.68 16.42 -10.64
C GLY A 379 -14.81 17.59 -10.19
N THR A 380 -13.86 17.35 -9.28
CA THR A 380 -12.87 18.34 -8.81
C THR A 380 -11.60 18.31 -9.65
N ASP A 381 -10.58 19.10 -9.29
CA ASP A 381 -9.30 19.22 -10.02
C ASP A 381 -8.07 19.16 -9.10
N THR A 382 -8.20 18.50 -7.95
CA THR A 382 -7.18 18.47 -6.89
C THR A 382 -5.88 17.82 -7.35
N TRP A 383 -5.95 16.80 -8.21
CA TRP A 383 -4.79 16.17 -8.83
C TRP A 383 -4.07 17.11 -9.80
N GLU A 384 -4.79 17.78 -10.68
CA GLU A 384 -4.21 18.68 -11.68
C GLU A 384 -3.40 19.81 -11.03
N GLN A 385 -3.81 20.28 -9.84
CA GLN A 385 -3.09 21.32 -9.09
C GLN A 385 -1.69 20.88 -8.64
N VAL A 386 -1.45 19.59 -8.47
CA VAL A 386 -0.16 19.06 -7.99
C VAL A 386 0.58 18.20 -9.02
N ARG A 387 -0.07 17.79 -10.11
CA ARG A 387 0.39 16.79 -11.09
C ARG A 387 1.76 17.10 -11.66
N GLU A 388 1.98 18.31 -12.18
CA GLU A 388 3.23 18.70 -12.83
C GLU A 388 4.42 18.57 -11.86
N ARG A 389 4.27 19.10 -10.65
CA ARG A 389 5.30 19.02 -9.61
C ARG A 389 5.53 17.59 -9.14
N TRP A 390 4.46 16.83 -8.98
CA TRP A 390 4.51 15.42 -8.57
C TRP A 390 5.25 14.58 -9.62
N GLN A 391 4.90 14.72 -10.90
CA GLN A 391 5.55 14.04 -12.01
C GLN A 391 7.01 14.44 -12.14
N HIS A 392 7.32 15.74 -12.05
CA HIS A 392 8.71 16.22 -12.02
C HIS A 392 9.51 15.58 -10.89
N THR A 393 8.93 15.45 -9.72
CA THR A 393 9.55 14.78 -8.56
C THR A 393 9.79 13.30 -8.85
N LEU A 394 8.79 12.58 -9.39
CA LEU A 394 8.92 11.17 -9.74
C LEU A 394 10.08 10.95 -10.72
N ASP A 395 10.14 11.73 -11.80
CA ASP A 395 11.10 11.56 -12.88
C ASP A 395 12.53 11.99 -12.51
N HIS A 396 12.68 13.03 -11.70
CA HIS A 396 14.00 13.61 -11.43
C HIS A 396 14.56 13.25 -10.06
N GLU A 397 13.71 12.89 -9.11
CA GLU A 397 14.15 12.59 -7.74
C GLU A 397 14.08 11.09 -7.40
N TYR A 398 13.16 10.33 -8.02
CA TYR A 398 12.92 8.93 -7.66
C TYR A 398 13.22 7.92 -8.76
N LEU A 399 13.15 8.29 -10.03
CA LEU A 399 13.50 7.39 -11.13
C LEU A 399 14.96 6.98 -11.06
N THR A 400 15.23 5.68 -11.05
CA THR A 400 16.58 5.12 -11.12
C THR A 400 16.97 4.80 -12.58
N PRO A 401 18.27 4.65 -12.88
CA PRO A 401 18.71 4.46 -14.27
C PRO A 401 18.11 3.25 -14.99
N ASP A 402 17.76 2.19 -14.26
CA ASP A 402 17.15 0.97 -14.83
C ASP A 402 15.62 1.02 -14.93
N GLY A 403 15.02 2.18 -14.70
CA GLY A 403 13.57 2.38 -14.81
C GLY A 403 12.76 2.01 -13.60
N SER A 404 13.41 1.48 -12.56
CA SER A 404 12.77 1.33 -11.25
C SER A 404 12.71 2.68 -10.51
N TYR A 405 11.99 2.73 -9.41
CA TYR A 405 11.91 3.93 -8.58
C TYR A 405 12.61 3.69 -7.25
N ALA A 406 13.30 4.71 -6.73
CA ALA A 406 13.84 4.67 -5.37
C ALA A 406 12.70 4.42 -4.39
N HIS A 407 12.82 3.38 -3.57
CA HIS A 407 11.72 2.96 -2.67
C HIS A 407 11.43 4.00 -1.61
N ILE A 408 12.48 4.51 -0.97
CA ILE A 408 12.40 5.48 0.11
C ILE A 408 13.47 6.56 -0.04
N ARG A 409 13.15 7.78 0.35
CA ARG A 409 14.07 8.92 0.37
C ARG A 409 13.90 9.75 1.63
N SER A 410 15.02 10.21 2.20
CA SER A 410 14.99 11.15 3.30
C SER A 410 14.74 12.58 2.80
N ASN A 411 13.72 13.23 3.35
CA ASN A 411 13.41 14.63 3.08
C ASN A 411 14.41 15.60 3.77
N HIS A 412 15.19 15.11 4.75
CA HIS A 412 16.19 15.93 5.44
C HIS A 412 17.51 16.02 4.68
N ILE A 413 17.97 14.90 4.13
CA ILE A 413 19.31 14.81 3.51
C ILE A 413 19.29 14.46 2.03
N GLY A 414 18.11 14.11 1.46
CA GLY A 414 17.95 13.79 0.05
C GLY A 414 18.59 12.46 -0.40
N VAL A 415 19.00 11.61 0.54
CA VAL A 415 19.57 10.29 0.23
C VAL A 415 18.45 9.28 0.08
N SER A 416 18.54 8.46 -0.97
CA SER A 416 17.62 7.36 -1.20
C SER A 416 18.20 6.04 -0.72
N TRP A 417 17.31 5.16 -0.30
CA TRP A 417 17.59 3.76 -0.05
C TRP A 417 16.77 2.89 -0.98
N ASP A 418 17.48 2.03 -1.68
CA ASP A 418 16.90 0.95 -2.45
C ASP A 418 16.84 -0.27 -1.51
N THR A 419 15.67 -0.60 -1.02
CA THR A 419 15.50 -1.74 -0.09
C THR A 419 15.57 -3.09 -0.80
N GLY A 420 16.04 -3.08 -2.04
CA GLY A 420 16.11 -4.25 -2.91
C GLY A 420 14.76 -4.51 -3.58
N GLU A 421 14.82 -4.79 -4.86
CA GLU A 421 13.66 -5.26 -5.61
C GLU A 421 13.26 -6.62 -5.04
N VAL A 422 12.02 -6.74 -4.58
CA VAL A 422 11.38 -8.04 -4.47
C VAL A 422 10.71 -8.27 -5.81
N PRO A 423 11.27 -9.12 -6.71
CA PRO A 423 10.65 -9.42 -7.99
C PRO A 423 9.23 -9.93 -7.76
N GLY A 424 8.23 -9.29 -8.35
CA GLY A 424 6.82 -9.58 -8.14
C GLY A 424 6.21 -8.99 -6.85
N GLY A 425 7.01 -8.38 -5.96
CA GLY A 425 6.51 -7.60 -4.83
C GLY A 425 5.93 -6.26 -5.24
N HIS A 426 6.31 -5.78 -6.40
CA HIS A 426 5.82 -4.53 -6.98
C HIS A 426 4.34 -4.59 -7.32
N TYR A 427 3.83 -5.75 -7.71
CA TYR A 427 2.44 -5.92 -8.14
C TYR A 427 1.43 -5.48 -7.08
N PHE A 428 1.76 -5.64 -5.81
CA PHE A 428 0.87 -5.28 -4.69
C PHE A 428 1.42 -4.19 -3.79
N ALA A 429 2.72 -4.17 -3.57
CA ALA A 429 3.32 -3.31 -2.58
C ALA A 429 3.55 -1.88 -3.07
N ASN A 430 3.73 -1.66 -4.37
CA ASN A 430 4.27 -0.41 -4.87
C ASN A 430 3.26 0.48 -5.62
N GLY A 431 2.02 0.01 -5.82
CA GLY A 431 0.99 0.81 -6.49
C GLY A 431 1.38 1.28 -7.91
N THR A 432 2.47 0.73 -8.49
CA THR A 432 2.96 1.17 -9.80
C THR A 432 1.99 0.89 -10.94
N HIS A 433 1.12 -0.11 -10.78
CA HIS A 433 0.05 -0.40 -11.74
C HIS A 433 -1.04 0.67 -11.76
N ARG A 434 -1.11 1.47 -10.71
CA ARG A 434 -2.08 2.53 -10.56
C ARG A 434 -1.71 3.80 -11.31
N PHE A 435 -0.58 3.81 -12.02
CA PHE A 435 -0.26 4.87 -12.98
C PHE A 435 -1.13 4.85 -14.23
N ALA A 436 -1.89 3.78 -14.48
CA ALA A 436 -2.58 3.56 -15.74
C ALA A 436 -3.38 4.77 -16.23
N ASP A 437 -4.17 5.39 -15.35
CA ASP A 437 -5.01 6.52 -15.73
C ASP A 437 -4.42 7.86 -15.29
N ILE A 438 -3.57 7.88 -14.26
CA ILE A 438 -2.91 9.09 -13.78
C ILE A 438 -1.76 9.52 -14.70
N LEU A 439 -0.89 8.57 -15.08
CA LEU A 439 0.29 8.78 -15.94
C LEU A 439 0.48 7.59 -16.90
N PRO A 440 -0.29 7.49 -18.00
CA PRO A 440 -0.31 6.33 -18.89
C PRO A 440 1.05 5.90 -19.43
N ALA A 441 1.90 6.86 -19.85
CA ALA A 441 3.23 6.56 -20.37
C ALA A 441 4.17 5.94 -19.30
N HIS A 442 4.08 6.41 -18.05
CA HIS A 442 4.83 5.84 -16.93
C HIS A 442 4.32 4.44 -16.57
N ALA A 443 3.00 4.25 -16.57
CA ALA A 443 2.37 2.95 -16.34
C ALA A 443 2.79 1.92 -17.39
N ARG A 444 2.77 2.31 -18.67
CA ARG A 444 3.25 1.46 -19.77
C ARG A 444 4.70 1.05 -19.55
N ARG A 445 5.60 1.99 -19.26
CA ARG A 445 7.02 1.68 -18.98
C ARG A 445 7.16 0.73 -17.81
N ALA A 446 6.49 1.01 -16.69
CA ALA A 446 6.56 0.18 -15.48
C ALA A 446 6.06 -1.24 -15.76
N LYS A 447 4.88 -1.39 -16.38
CA LYS A 447 4.32 -2.70 -16.76
C LYS A 447 5.22 -3.46 -17.73
N ALA A 448 5.79 -2.79 -18.74
CA ALA A 448 6.70 -3.43 -19.71
C ALA A 448 7.96 -3.98 -19.02
N LEU A 449 8.60 -3.19 -18.14
CA LEU A 449 9.80 -3.62 -17.41
C LEU A 449 9.51 -4.77 -16.44
N GLU A 450 8.36 -4.75 -15.80
CA GLU A 450 7.92 -5.82 -14.90
C GLU A 450 7.59 -7.10 -15.69
N LEU A 451 6.89 -6.96 -16.82
CA LEU A 451 6.58 -8.06 -17.73
C LEU A 451 7.86 -8.78 -18.20
N ARG A 452 8.92 -8.03 -18.53
CA ARG A 452 10.23 -8.60 -18.89
C ARG A 452 10.76 -9.58 -17.85
N GLY A 453 10.59 -9.25 -16.57
CA GLY A 453 11.04 -10.12 -15.46
C GLY A 453 10.07 -11.25 -15.13
N ALA A 454 8.78 -11.05 -15.34
CA ALA A 454 7.72 -12.00 -14.97
C ALA A 454 7.46 -13.05 -16.06
N ALA A 455 7.46 -12.67 -17.34
CA ALA A 455 7.03 -13.54 -18.43
C ALA A 455 7.75 -14.89 -18.50
N PRO A 456 9.09 -15.00 -18.37
CA PRO A 456 9.75 -16.31 -18.40
C PRO A 456 9.33 -17.23 -17.24
N LYS A 457 9.10 -16.65 -16.05
CA LYS A 457 8.71 -17.38 -14.86
C LYS A 457 7.26 -17.86 -14.95
N MET A 458 6.37 -16.99 -15.39
CA MET A 458 4.96 -17.34 -15.58
C MET A 458 4.79 -18.35 -16.72
N GLY A 459 5.54 -18.24 -17.81
CA GLY A 459 5.55 -19.24 -18.88
C GLY A 459 5.99 -20.63 -18.40
N ALA A 460 7.01 -20.71 -17.56
CA ALA A 460 7.41 -21.96 -16.94
C ALA A 460 6.31 -22.55 -16.05
N LEU A 461 5.67 -21.73 -15.20
CA LEU A 461 4.56 -22.17 -14.35
C LEU A 461 3.32 -22.58 -15.17
N SER A 462 3.01 -21.85 -16.23
CA SER A 462 1.89 -22.18 -17.13
C SER A 462 2.06 -23.56 -17.78
N SER A 463 3.30 -23.95 -18.10
CA SER A 463 3.58 -25.29 -18.62
C SER A 463 3.36 -26.42 -17.61
N MET A 464 3.28 -26.11 -16.32
CA MET A 464 3.02 -27.06 -15.23
C MET A 464 1.53 -27.17 -14.87
N VAL A 465 0.65 -26.46 -15.57
CA VAL A 465 -0.79 -26.55 -15.33
C VAL A 465 -1.35 -27.83 -15.99
N HIS A 466 -1.90 -28.73 -15.17
CA HIS A 466 -2.55 -29.96 -15.61
C HIS A 466 -3.95 -30.04 -15.03
N ASP A 467 -4.94 -30.44 -15.83
CA ASP A 467 -6.35 -30.57 -15.44
C ASP A 467 -6.91 -29.34 -14.67
N GLY A 468 -6.47 -28.15 -15.08
CA GLY A 468 -6.88 -26.88 -14.46
C GLY A 468 -6.32 -26.66 -13.05
N ARG A 469 -5.27 -27.36 -12.66
CA ARG A 469 -4.54 -27.22 -11.39
C ARG A 469 -3.07 -26.98 -11.62
N LEU A 470 -2.47 -26.21 -10.72
CA LEU A 470 -1.03 -26.03 -10.63
C LEU A 470 -0.50 -26.87 -9.45
N ASP A 471 -0.02 -28.07 -9.74
CA ASP A 471 0.52 -28.94 -8.70
C ASP A 471 1.95 -28.51 -8.33
N LEU A 472 2.03 -27.59 -7.39
CA LEU A 472 3.28 -26.98 -6.94
C LEU A 472 3.28 -26.86 -5.42
N ASP A 473 4.26 -27.49 -4.77
CA ASP A 473 4.51 -27.30 -3.35
C ASP A 473 5.41 -26.10 -3.16
N LEU A 474 4.80 -25.01 -2.71
CA LEU A 474 5.51 -23.76 -2.43
C LEU A 474 5.97 -23.71 -0.97
N PRO A 475 7.22 -23.33 -0.72
CA PRO A 475 7.68 -23.11 0.65
C PRO A 475 6.90 -21.95 1.26
N PRO A 476 6.60 -22.00 2.57
CA PRO A 476 6.01 -20.89 3.29
C PRO A 476 6.92 -19.66 3.20
N GLU A 477 6.32 -18.50 2.99
CA GLU A 477 7.01 -17.21 3.07
C GLU A 477 6.74 -16.53 4.41
N LEU A 478 7.76 -15.85 4.92
CA LEU A 478 7.57 -14.94 6.04
C LEU A 478 6.75 -13.74 5.53
N GLU A 479 5.61 -13.48 6.16
CA GLU A 479 4.81 -12.32 5.83
C GLU A 479 5.56 -11.04 6.17
N ARG A 480 5.49 -10.07 5.25
CA ARG A 480 6.13 -8.77 5.46
C ARG A 480 5.60 -8.17 6.77
N HIS A 481 6.51 -7.70 7.61
CA HIS A 481 6.22 -7.12 8.93
C HIS A 481 5.64 -8.08 9.98
N ARG A 482 5.73 -9.40 9.76
CA ARG A 482 5.27 -10.42 10.70
C ARG A 482 6.33 -11.45 10.99
N THR A 483 6.18 -12.08 12.15
CA THR A 483 6.92 -13.29 12.52
C THR A 483 6.21 -14.58 12.08
N ARG A 484 4.99 -14.46 11.52
CA ARG A 484 4.20 -15.57 11.04
C ARG A 484 4.62 -15.97 9.63
N THR A 485 4.73 -17.27 9.38
CA THR A 485 4.89 -17.83 8.04
C THR A 485 3.52 -18.08 7.40
N SER A 486 3.39 -17.82 6.10
CA SER A 486 2.17 -18.05 5.32
C SER A 486 2.47 -18.87 4.09
N LYS A 487 1.61 -19.84 3.78
CA LYS A 487 1.64 -20.60 2.52
C LYS A 487 0.97 -19.84 1.38
N LEU A 488 0.14 -18.84 1.69
CA LEU A 488 -0.69 -18.13 0.72
C LEU A 488 0.09 -17.09 -0.09
N LEU A 489 1.08 -16.40 0.51
CA LEU A 489 1.80 -15.31 -0.17
C LEU A 489 2.50 -15.68 -1.49
N PRO A 490 3.13 -16.85 -1.64
CA PRO A 490 3.67 -17.26 -2.93
C PRO A 490 2.59 -17.34 -4.02
N TRP A 491 1.39 -17.80 -3.68
CA TRP A 491 0.25 -17.88 -4.61
C TRP A 491 -0.24 -16.50 -5.03
N VAL A 492 -0.29 -15.54 -4.12
CA VAL A 492 -0.61 -14.14 -4.45
C VAL A 492 0.31 -13.61 -5.56
N LYS A 493 1.62 -13.92 -5.47
CA LYS A 493 2.61 -13.52 -6.48
C LYS A 493 2.40 -14.22 -7.83
N ILE A 494 2.05 -15.51 -7.79
CA ILE A 494 1.78 -16.27 -9.02
C ILE A 494 0.54 -15.74 -9.70
N ILE A 495 -0.57 -15.58 -8.99
CA ILE A 495 -1.84 -15.06 -9.54
C ILE A 495 -1.62 -13.66 -10.12
N GLY A 496 -0.97 -12.77 -9.37
CA GLY A 496 -0.65 -11.43 -9.83
C GLY A 496 0.26 -11.41 -11.07
N GLY A 497 1.32 -12.24 -11.07
CA GLY A 497 2.19 -12.39 -12.21
C GLY A 497 1.50 -12.96 -13.45
N ALA A 498 0.60 -13.94 -13.26
CA ALA A 498 -0.19 -14.51 -14.33
C ALA A 498 -1.16 -13.48 -14.95
N ARG A 499 -1.80 -12.63 -14.13
CA ARG A 499 -2.61 -11.50 -14.61
C ARG A 499 -1.77 -10.49 -15.41
N LEU A 500 -0.56 -10.18 -14.93
CA LEU A 500 0.35 -9.28 -15.63
C LEU A 500 0.72 -9.78 -17.03
N VAL A 501 0.90 -11.09 -17.19
CA VAL A 501 1.23 -11.70 -18.50
C VAL A 501 -0.02 -12.07 -19.33
N GLY A 502 -1.22 -11.84 -18.82
CA GLY A 502 -2.47 -12.16 -19.51
C GLY A 502 -2.78 -13.67 -19.62
N ASP A 503 -2.22 -14.49 -18.72
CA ASP A 503 -2.42 -15.95 -18.71
C ASP A 503 -3.60 -16.33 -17.80
N GLU A 504 -4.80 -16.29 -18.36
CA GLU A 504 -6.05 -16.62 -17.65
C GLU A 504 -6.05 -18.07 -17.15
N ARG A 505 -5.52 -19.00 -17.95
CA ARG A 505 -5.44 -20.44 -17.56
C ARG A 505 -4.58 -20.61 -16.30
N LEU A 506 -3.44 -19.92 -16.21
CA LEU A 506 -2.58 -19.96 -15.03
C LEU A 506 -3.24 -19.27 -13.83
N VAL A 507 -3.96 -18.16 -14.05
CA VAL A 507 -4.74 -17.48 -13.00
C VAL A 507 -5.73 -18.44 -12.36
N ASP A 508 -6.58 -19.10 -13.17
CA ASP A 508 -7.60 -20.02 -12.69
C ASP A 508 -7.01 -21.24 -11.98
N ALA A 509 -5.94 -21.81 -12.54
CA ALA A 509 -5.26 -22.94 -11.92
C ALA A 509 -4.63 -22.56 -10.57
N ALA A 510 -4.00 -21.39 -10.48
CA ALA A 510 -3.37 -20.92 -9.25
C ALA A 510 -4.41 -20.56 -8.17
N ILE A 511 -5.52 -19.92 -8.55
CA ILE A 511 -6.65 -19.65 -7.64
C ILE A 511 -7.20 -20.95 -7.04
N ARG A 512 -7.46 -21.95 -7.88
CA ARG A 512 -7.99 -23.24 -7.45
C ARG A 512 -7.02 -23.99 -6.54
N SER A 513 -5.77 -24.11 -6.96
CA SER A 513 -4.75 -24.82 -6.18
C SER A 513 -4.39 -24.11 -4.87
N SER A 514 -4.40 -22.78 -4.83
CA SER A 514 -4.17 -22.03 -3.59
C SER A 514 -5.31 -22.22 -2.58
N ALA A 515 -6.57 -22.20 -3.03
CA ALA A 515 -7.72 -22.46 -2.19
C ALA A 515 -7.64 -23.86 -1.56
N GLU A 516 -7.30 -24.89 -2.34
CA GLU A 516 -7.16 -26.27 -1.86
C GLU A 516 -5.97 -26.45 -0.89
N LYS A 517 -4.79 -25.87 -1.21
CA LYS A 517 -3.55 -26.09 -0.46
C LYS A 517 -3.38 -25.20 0.78
N CYS A 518 -4.08 -24.07 0.83
CA CYS A 518 -3.96 -23.09 1.91
C CYS A 518 -5.21 -23.00 2.80
N ALA A 519 -6.27 -23.72 2.51
CA ALA A 519 -7.46 -23.77 3.36
C ALA A 519 -7.09 -24.26 4.78
N THR A 520 -7.65 -23.59 5.78
CA THR A 520 -7.50 -23.96 7.19
C THR A 520 -8.64 -24.80 7.70
N GLY A 521 -9.81 -24.71 7.07
CA GLY A 521 -11.08 -25.26 7.58
C GLY A 521 -11.64 -24.49 8.77
N GLU A 522 -11.03 -23.35 9.11
CA GLU A 522 -11.43 -22.51 10.23
C GLU A 522 -12.42 -21.44 9.80
N ARG A 523 -13.24 -20.97 10.75
CA ARG A 523 -14.22 -19.91 10.57
C ARG A 523 -13.96 -18.77 11.54
N TRP A 524 -14.73 -17.71 11.37
CA TRP A 524 -14.66 -16.53 12.22
C TRP A 524 -14.53 -16.87 13.72
N PRO A 525 -13.66 -16.20 14.50
CA PRO A 525 -12.76 -15.08 14.10
C PRO A 525 -11.45 -15.54 13.41
N ASN A 526 -11.23 -16.85 13.27
CA ASN A 526 -10.12 -17.39 12.51
C ASN A 526 -10.35 -17.21 11.01
N ARG A 527 -9.36 -17.50 10.21
CA ARG A 527 -9.39 -17.21 8.77
C ARG A 527 -9.51 -18.47 7.94
N PRO A 528 -10.29 -18.45 6.86
CA PRO A 528 -10.47 -19.62 6.00
C PRO A 528 -9.17 -20.03 5.27
N LEU A 529 -8.18 -19.13 5.17
CA LEU A 529 -6.89 -19.39 4.55
C LEU A 529 -5.71 -19.06 5.48
N ASP A 530 -4.61 -19.80 5.35
CA ASP A 530 -3.38 -19.60 6.13
C ASP A 530 -2.65 -18.30 5.74
N ALA A 531 -3.15 -17.19 6.23
CA ALA A 531 -2.59 -15.86 6.01
C ALA A 531 -2.90 -14.91 7.16
N SER A 532 -2.22 -13.76 7.17
CA SER A 532 -2.64 -12.59 7.95
C SER A 532 -3.86 -11.92 7.34
N ALA A 533 -4.51 -11.01 8.07
CA ALA A 533 -5.56 -10.19 7.51
C ALA A 533 -5.07 -9.37 6.30
N SER A 534 -3.84 -8.81 6.35
CA SER A 534 -3.21 -8.16 5.19
C SER A 534 -2.95 -9.13 4.03
N GLY A 535 -2.44 -10.33 4.33
CA GLY A 535 -2.20 -11.37 3.34
C GLY A 535 -3.48 -11.87 2.70
N LEU A 536 -4.54 -12.03 3.52
CA LEU A 536 -5.86 -12.42 3.05
C LEU A 536 -6.47 -11.34 2.13
N GLY A 537 -6.42 -10.06 2.55
CA GLY A 537 -6.85 -8.94 1.71
C GLY A 537 -6.11 -8.88 0.37
N SER A 538 -4.77 -9.05 0.40
CA SER A 538 -3.96 -9.11 -0.83
C SER A 538 -4.36 -10.26 -1.74
N TYR A 539 -4.68 -11.43 -1.18
CA TYR A 539 -5.16 -12.57 -1.95
C TYR A 539 -6.53 -12.30 -2.57
N MET A 540 -7.46 -11.77 -1.79
CA MET A 540 -8.80 -11.43 -2.30
C MET A 540 -8.72 -10.40 -3.43
N ILE A 541 -7.86 -9.39 -3.33
CA ILE A 541 -7.64 -8.42 -4.40
C ILE A 541 -7.24 -9.13 -5.70
N VAL A 542 -6.24 -10.02 -5.69
CA VAL A 542 -5.82 -10.70 -6.93
C VAL A 542 -6.82 -11.72 -7.42
N ARG A 543 -7.56 -12.35 -6.51
CA ARG A 543 -8.59 -13.33 -6.81
C ARG A 543 -9.80 -12.70 -7.50
N TRP A 544 -10.19 -11.51 -7.07
CA TRP A 544 -11.40 -10.81 -7.50
C TRP A 544 -11.18 -9.74 -8.58
N SER A 545 -9.95 -9.59 -9.08
CA SER A 545 -9.55 -8.57 -10.07
C SER A 545 -9.98 -8.93 -11.49
N ALA A 546 -11.27 -9.11 -11.76
CA ALA A 546 -11.86 -9.20 -13.10
C ALA A 546 -13.39 -9.03 -13.02
N PRO A 547 -14.00 -8.28 -13.92
CA PRO A 547 -13.43 -7.53 -15.05
C PRO A 547 -12.62 -6.30 -14.67
N LEU A 548 -12.83 -5.73 -13.48
CA LEU A 548 -12.06 -4.60 -12.96
C LEU A 548 -10.95 -5.10 -12.04
N ASP A 549 -9.78 -4.51 -12.16
CA ASP A 549 -8.78 -4.56 -11.11
C ASP A 549 -8.94 -3.36 -10.15
N LEU A 550 -8.17 -3.34 -9.08
CA LEU A 550 -8.27 -2.28 -8.08
C LEU A 550 -7.92 -0.89 -8.64
N ALA A 551 -7.00 -0.82 -9.61
CA ALA A 551 -6.67 0.42 -10.27
C ALA A 551 -7.85 0.93 -11.12
N GLY A 552 -8.42 0.06 -11.93
CA GLY A 552 -9.60 0.38 -12.74
C GLY A 552 -10.81 0.81 -11.90
N LEU A 553 -11.03 0.17 -10.74
CA LEU A 553 -12.10 0.58 -9.83
C LEU A 553 -11.88 1.99 -9.28
N ALA A 554 -10.68 2.27 -8.75
CA ALA A 554 -10.36 3.57 -8.14
C ALA A 554 -10.41 4.75 -9.15
N MET A 555 -10.26 4.45 -10.45
CA MET A 555 -10.18 5.46 -11.52
C MET A 555 -11.47 5.63 -12.33
N ARG A 556 -12.49 4.81 -12.07
CA ARG A 556 -13.71 4.79 -12.90
C ARG A 556 -14.82 5.72 -12.43
N GLY A 557 -14.89 5.97 -11.12
CA GLY A 557 -16.08 6.54 -10.50
C GLY A 557 -17.23 5.54 -10.41
N PHE A 558 -18.32 5.94 -9.82
CA PHE A 558 -19.52 5.11 -9.72
C PHE A 558 -20.23 5.00 -11.08
N VAL A 559 -20.67 3.79 -11.36
CA VAL A 559 -21.52 3.51 -12.53
C VAL A 559 -22.79 2.83 -12.02
N ASP A 560 -23.92 3.49 -12.24
CA ASP A 560 -25.23 2.94 -11.87
C ASP A 560 -25.42 1.56 -12.47
N PRO A 561 -25.93 0.58 -11.68
CA PRO A 561 -26.24 -0.72 -12.20
C PRO A 561 -27.35 -0.64 -13.26
N VAL A 562 -27.15 -1.33 -14.37
CA VAL A 562 -28.15 -1.41 -15.45
C VAL A 562 -28.97 -2.68 -15.27
N GLY A 563 -30.27 -2.61 -15.53
CA GLY A 563 -31.20 -3.75 -15.48
C GLY A 563 -31.73 -4.06 -14.08
N PRO A 564 -32.36 -5.23 -13.90
CA PRO A 564 -32.97 -5.61 -12.64
C PRO A 564 -31.95 -5.64 -11.48
N VAL A 565 -32.39 -5.22 -10.29
CA VAL A 565 -31.57 -5.25 -9.06
C VAL A 565 -32.26 -6.11 -7.99
N LEU A 566 -31.48 -6.80 -7.18
CA LEU A 566 -31.90 -7.35 -5.92
C LEU A 566 -31.87 -6.22 -4.88
N ALA A 567 -33.02 -5.63 -4.60
CA ALA A 567 -33.14 -4.46 -3.72
C ALA A 567 -33.01 -4.86 -2.24
N ASP A 568 -33.63 -5.98 -1.85
CA ASP A 568 -33.57 -6.46 -0.46
C ASP A 568 -33.82 -7.98 -0.37
N THR A 569 -33.36 -8.57 0.74
CA THR A 569 -33.64 -9.96 1.14
C THR A 569 -33.31 -10.14 2.63
N ALA A 570 -33.47 -11.36 3.16
CA ALA A 570 -33.05 -11.72 4.51
C ALA A 570 -31.52 -11.88 4.60
N TRP A 571 -30.79 -10.77 4.60
CA TRP A 571 -29.32 -10.73 4.53
C TRP A 571 -28.61 -11.45 5.68
N ASP A 572 -29.27 -11.60 6.83
CA ASP A 572 -28.73 -12.34 7.98
C ASP A 572 -28.82 -13.85 7.81
N ASP A 573 -29.72 -14.31 6.93
CA ASP A 573 -30.00 -15.72 6.71
C ASP A 573 -29.36 -16.26 5.43
N VAL A 574 -29.10 -15.39 4.44
CA VAL A 574 -28.53 -15.79 3.16
C VAL A 574 -27.30 -14.95 2.79
N LEU A 575 -26.37 -15.60 2.10
CA LEU A 575 -25.21 -14.99 1.49
C LEU A 575 -25.44 -14.90 -0.02
N VAL A 576 -25.54 -13.68 -0.53
CA VAL A 576 -25.57 -13.41 -1.98
C VAL A 576 -24.12 -13.28 -2.46
N THR A 577 -23.70 -14.18 -3.35
CA THR A 577 -22.34 -14.22 -3.88
C THR A 577 -22.22 -13.65 -5.29
N GLU A 578 -23.33 -13.59 -6.05
CA GLU A 578 -23.38 -12.98 -7.37
C GLU A 578 -24.73 -12.29 -7.58
N ALA A 579 -24.70 -11.07 -8.08
CA ALA A 579 -25.86 -10.33 -8.54
C ALA A 579 -25.43 -9.40 -9.68
N VAL A 580 -25.57 -9.86 -10.92
CA VAL A 580 -25.03 -9.19 -12.11
C VAL A 580 -26.03 -9.22 -13.24
N SER A 581 -26.25 -8.08 -13.86
CA SER A 581 -27.00 -7.99 -15.12
C SER A 581 -26.00 -7.91 -16.29
N PRO A 582 -25.85 -8.99 -17.09
CA PRO A 582 -24.86 -9.04 -18.16
C PRO A 582 -25.30 -8.25 -19.41
N ASP A 583 -26.59 -8.07 -19.60
CA ASP A 583 -27.23 -7.51 -20.80
C ASP A 583 -28.14 -6.30 -20.52
N GLY A 584 -28.36 -5.96 -19.26
CA GLY A 584 -29.29 -4.91 -18.84
C GLY A 584 -30.77 -5.33 -18.80
N ASP A 585 -31.12 -6.51 -19.27
CA ASP A 585 -32.49 -7.03 -19.32
C ASP A 585 -32.70 -8.23 -18.39
N SER A 586 -31.63 -8.90 -17.99
CA SER A 586 -31.65 -10.08 -17.09
C SER A 586 -30.81 -9.82 -15.83
N LEU A 587 -31.05 -10.63 -14.78
CA LEU A 587 -30.24 -10.62 -13.56
C LEU A 587 -29.83 -12.06 -13.21
N ARG A 588 -28.53 -12.30 -13.18
CA ARG A 588 -27.97 -13.54 -12.67
C ARG A 588 -27.70 -13.38 -11.18
N LEU A 589 -28.23 -14.31 -10.40
CA LEU A 589 -28.07 -14.37 -8.95
C LEU A 589 -27.40 -15.68 -8.54
N ALA A 590 -26.48 -15.64 -7.60
CA ALA A 590 -26.02 -16.80 -6.84
C ALA A 590 -26.16 -16.50 -5.35
N LEU A 591 -26.83 -17.41 -4.64
CA LEU A 591 -27.06 -17.25 -3.20
C LEU A 591 -27.05 -18.61 -2.50
N GLN A 592 -26.71 -18.61 -1.22
CA GLN A 592 -26.66 -19.80 -0.38
C GLN A 592 -27.02 -19.48 1.07
N PRO A 593 -27.38 -20.47 1.90
CA PRO A 593 -27.58 -20.23 3.32
C PRO A 593 -26.33 -19.60 3.95
N ARG A 594 -26.52 -18.63 4.85
CA ARG A 594 -25.40 -18.03 5.58
C ARG A 594 -24.80 -19.02 6.59
N ILE A 595 -25.65 -19.86 7.18
CA ILE A 595 -25.26 -20.98 8.03
C ILE A 595 -25.45 -22.25 7.24
N ASP A 596 -24.41 -23.08 7.12
CA ASP A 596 -24.48 -24.32 6.34
C ASP A 596 -25.54 -25.26 6.91
N ASP A 597 -26.14 -26.05 6.01
CA ASP A 597 -27.15 -27.05 6.28
C ASP A 597 -28.48 -26.51 6.87
N ALA A 598 -28.74 -25.22 6.88
CA ALA A 598 -29.99 -24.63 7.30
C ALA A 598 -30.84 -24.25 6.09
N ALA A 599 -31.97 -24.97 5.88
CA ALA A 599 -32.96 -24.51 4.90
C ALA A 599 -33.65 -23.24 5.43
N VAL A 600 -33.60 -22.15 4.67
CA VAL A 600 -34.14 -20.82 5.05
C VAL A 600 -35.20 -20.42 4.03
N ARG A 601 -36.37 -20.03 4.49
CA ARG A 601 -37.38 -19.39 3.66
C ARG A 601 -37.16 -17.89 3.65
N ILE A 602 -36.99 -17.34 2.46
CA ILE A 602 -36.70 -15.92 2.24
C ILE A 602 -37.61 -15.29 1.21
N THR A 603 -37.66 -13.97 1.20
CA THR A 603 -38.24 -13.17 0.14
C THR A 603 -37.12 -12.40 -0.59
N LEU A 604 -37.04 -12.53 -1.90
CA LEU A 604 -36.22 -11.71 -2.76
C LEU A 604 -37.05 -10.52 -3.24
N TRP A 605 -36.62 -9.31 -2.96
CA TRP A 605 -37.22 -8.08 -3.43
C TRP A 605 -36.45 -7.55 -4.62
N PHE A 606 -37.11 -7.51 -5.79
CA PHE A 606 -36.49 -6.98 -7.01
C PHE A 606 -36.96 -5.53 -7.26
N GLY A 607 -36.08 -4.73 -7.83
CA GLY A 607 -36.36 -3.39 -8.32
C GLY A 607 -35.82 -3.17 -9.73
N GLN A 608 -36.09 -2.01 -10.29
CA GLN A 608 -35.71 -1.61 -11.66
C GLN A 608 -36.24 -2.57 -12.73
N LEU A 609 -37.38 -3.21 -12.48
CA LEU A 609 -38.08 -4.00 -13.44
C LEU A 609 -38.92 -3.10 -14.37
N ARG A 610 -39.22 -3.56 -15.57
CA ARG A 610 -40.19 -2.86 -16.45
C ARG A 610 -41.61 -3.03 -15.91
N PRO A 611 -42.32 -1.93 -15.57
CA PRO A 611 -43.68 -2.04 -15.02
C PRO A 611 -44.65 -2.85 -15.91
N GLY A 612 -45.42 -3.71 -15.28
CA GLY A 612 -46.42 -4.52 -15.96
C GLY A 612 -45.89 -5.65 -16.84
N VAL A 613 -44.57 -5.84 -16.89
CA VAL A 613 -43.94 -6.92 -17.67
C VAL A 613 -43.88 -8.21 -16.82
N ALA A 614 -44.12 -9.35 -17.46
CA ALA A 614 -43.99 -10.66 -16.84
C ALA A 614 -42.52 -11.09 -16.82
N TYR A 615 -42.05 -11.58 -15.67
CA TYR A 615 -40.73 -12.11 -15.46
C TYR A 615 -40.76 -13.57 -14.99
N THR A 616 -39.69 -14.28 -15.28
CA THR A 616 -39.44 -15.63 -14.78
C THR A 616 -38.10 -15.65 -14.06
N LEU A 617 -38.11 -16.11 -12.80
CA LEU A 617 -36.92 -16.45 -12.03
C LEU A 617 -36.73 -17.96 -12.11
N ALA A 618 -35.72 -18.43 -12.81
CA ALA A 618 -35.48 -19.85 -13.05
C ALA A 618 -34.00 -20.21 -12.82
N GLY A 619 -33.72 -21.49 -12.56
CA GLY A 619 -32.34 -21.98 -12.35
C GLY A 619 -32.32 -23.33 -11.63
N THR A 620 -31.50 -23.42 -10.56
CA THR A 620 -31.29 -24.67 -9.80
C THR A 620 -32.44 -25.03 -8.84
N GLY A 621 -33.58 -24.38 -8.92
CA GLY A 621 -34.77 -24.62 -8.12
C GLY A 621 -36.05 -24.63 -8.96
N GLU A 622 -37.19 -24.44 -8.30
CA GLU A 622 -38.46 -24.23 -8.98
C GLU A 622 -38.47 -22.88 -9.71
N ALA A 623 -39.09 -22.84 -10.89
CA ALA A 623 -39.24 -21.58 -11.61
C ALA A 623 -40.44 -20.80 -11.03
N HIS A 624 -40.23 -19.53 -10.79
CA HIS A 624 -41.24 -18.60 -10.29
C HIS A 624 -41.56 -17.57 -11.37
N SER A 625 -42.82 -17.43 -11.73
CA SER A 625 -43.28 -16.41 -12.67
C SER A 625 -44.12 -15.36 -11.96
N PHE A 626 -43.91 -14.11 -12.27
CA PHE A 626 -44.62 -12.99 -11.67
C PHE A 626 -44.68 -11.79 -12.64
N VAL A 627 -45.50 -10.80 -12.32
CA VAL A 627 -45.61 -9.58 -13.09
C VAL A 627 -45.06 -8.43 -12.21
N ALA A 628 -44.21 -7.59 -12.77
CA ALA A 628 -43.70 -6.43 -12.09
C ALA A 628 -44.83 -5.42 -11.79
N GLY A 629 -44.80 -4.83 -10.60
CA GLY A 629 -45.71 -3.77 -10.20
C GLY A 629 -45.54 -2.50 -11.03
N ASP A 630 -46.48 -1.55 -10.89
CA ASP A 630 -46.46 -0.26 -11.57
C ASP A 630 -45.23 0.58 -11.15
N ASP A 631 -44.64 0.29 -10.00
CA ASP A 631 -43.40 0.89 -9.46
C ASP A 631 -42.12 0.19 -9.96
N GLY A 632 -42.25 -0.81 -10.81
CA GLY A 632 -41.11 -1.61 -11.27
C GLY A 632 -40.50 -2.52 -10.19
N ALA A 633 -41.27 -2.88 -9.16
CA ALA A 633 -40.86 -3.80 -8.11
C ALA A 633 -41.60 -5.13 -8.14
N ALA A 634 -41.00 -6.14 -7.54
CA ALA A 634 -41.65 -7.45 -7.32
C ALA A 634 -41.00 -8.17 -6.13
N ALA A 635 -41.78 -9.10 -5.52
CA ALA A 635 -41.28 -9.95 -4.45
C ALA A 635 -41.51 -11.43 -4.80
N VAL A 636 -40.51 -12.27 -4.53
CA VAL A 636 -40.56 -13.70 -4.76
C VAL A 636 -40.11 -14.45 -3.52
N GLU A 637 -41.01 -15.32 -2.99
CA GLU A 637 -40.65 -16.20 -1.88
C GLU A 637 -40.03 -17.49 -2.41
N LEU A 638 -38.93 -17.92 -1.79
CA LEU A 638 -38.29 -19.20 -2.08
C LEU A 638 -37.59 -19.79 -0.86
N THR A 639 -37.23 -21.06 -0.94
CA THR A 639 -36.44 -21.74 0.09
C THR A 639 -35.03 -21.95 -0.43
N VAL A 640 -34.04 -21.54 0.38
CA VAL A 640 -32.61 -21.73 0.11
C VAL A 640 -32.08 -22.79 1.07
N ASP A 641 -31.79 -23.97 0.56
CA ASP A 641 -31.25 -25.12 1.30
C ASP A 641 -29.84 -25.52 0.83
N ARG A 642 -29.37 -24.88 -0.23
CA ARG A 642 -28.08 -25.09 -0.90
C ARG A 642 -27.74 -23.88 -1.73
N THR A 643 -26.59 -23.89 -2.38
CA THR A 643 -26.25 -22.87 -3.39
C THR A 643 -27.26 -22.91 -4.55
N LEU A 644 -27.97 -21.81 -4.74
CA LEU A 644 -28.87 -21.58 -5.86
C LEU A 644 -28.22 -20.63 -6.86
N VAL A 645 -28.24 -21.01 -8.14
CA VAL A 645 -27.91 -20.12 -9.26
C VAL A 645 -29.20 -19.86 -10.04
N LEU A 646 -29.65 -18.62 -10.03
CA LEU A 646 -30.93 -18.20 -10.59
C LEU A 646 -30.68 -17.14 -11.68
N VAL A 647 -31.55 -17.10 -12.67
CA VAL A 647 -31.62 -16.07 -13.70
C VAL A 647 -33.02 -15.49 -13.71
N LEU A 648 -33.11 -14.19 -13.47
CA LEU A 648 -34.32 -13.42 -13.68
C LEU A 648 -34.31 -12.85 -15.09
N ALA A 649 -35.32 -13.11 -15.88
CA ALA A 649 -35.48 -12.58 -17.24
C ALA A 649 -36.95 -12.33 -17.57
N GLU A 650 -37.21 -11.49 -18.57
CA GLU A 650 -38.57 -11.32 -19.09
C GLU A 650 -39.13 -12.67 -19.57
N ALA A 651 -40.38 -12.94 -19.24
CA ALA A 651 -41.03 -14.14 -19.69
C ALA A 651 -41.23 -14.09 -21.20
N VAL A 652 -40.70 -15.07 -21.92
CA VAL A 652 -40.95 -15.17 -23.37
C VAL A 652 -42.44 -15.50 -23.53
N ALA A 653 -43.17 -14.67 -24.28
CA ALA A 653 -44.56 -14.96 -24.61
C ALA A 653 -44.63 -16.34 -25.31
N PRO A 654 -45.58 -17.24 -24.94
CA PRO A 654 -45.67 -18.58 -25.47
C PRO A 654 -45.99 -18.59 -26.97
#